data_7272185b112f55a007cb180c0385b3e7
#
_entry.id   7272185b112f55a007cb180c0385b3e7
#
_cell.length_a   1.000
_cell.length_b   1.000
_cell.length_c   1.000
_cell.angle_alpha   90.00
_cell.angle_beta   90.00
_cell.angle_gamma   90.00
#
_symmetry.space_group_name_H-M   'P 1'
#
loop_
_entity.id
_entity.type
_entity.pdbx_description
1 polymer ?
#
loop_
_entity_poly.entity_id
_entity_poly.type
_entity_poly.pdbx_seq_one_letter_code
_entity_poly.pdbx_strand_id
1 'polypeptide(L)'
;MRTYLLSLLLLVSSLLCASNTQTTRSTQITSQVNVGANTDYVLSRSASIFSSSGSLNIPASAMEHSVVIFKAVKPSVVISTWLSHIKINGTTAVNGTNCQVKMYNKGAIVLPYSSSLSPLTCYSGTGFSGSSCKAYSTGSEGGYMKTLTVENLLNDIRSFKLKRGYMVTFATGTSGYGYSRCFVADTEDLEMDLPAVLAGKVSSYRLFQWYNFGKSGIANNTDAAVCDSLNVQGCYTYNVGGNRLPDVEWIPHKIHKNWPGIAECGNTEYACTMKTDNEPANSNDDTPATVDEVLAYWENAMRTGMRLCSPSSHDGGYAWQEEFMNKIDERGWRCDILDMHCYWLTGSFSSLSGYYDKYKRPIWITEWLWGASWNSNGAFGSGVTDSQIVSNTSNILNTLNNAAYVERYFYWNSESKAKIYNGGLTTLGKTYASTDGGLGYNSTYAYVPKVVINIPYSLKYTANSNEISLSWKDKNGDMIDEILIQYKDEESTTWNTLTSLSPQDKTNGSDQSYSYSGTLANADSYIWRVANVFDGTIYATSDPVFLYNDESCLFISAGANWGTRSIASETGIDFILTETGNGKYTLDSNISNGGTAHYLGSNLFCDSNPSEWTFSEDGTIDGQQAYTISDNEGFLTAAQTAGGEITRSSTPSDLSRWLLLTRRDLIRRMASATEDHPIDATFLLPGANFGRNDARLTNWTKTSRTANGGNSENYVVEYWNKNFDIHQTLSDIPNGIYELTMQGYYRYGGNGPNTAVEARQNGTEALNALLYANDQELALPSIFEGAGGCGETGQSTSLGYVPNSITDASSYLSAQLYQVGPLRVTVEERTLVAGVKKETLVANDWTVLDNFRLLYLGPAYTLGDINRDGSITIADVTALVNIILGKDSTEPHAYDHRAADVNQDSSITIADVTALVNLILGK
;
A
#
# COMPACT_ATOMS: atom_id res chain seq x y z
N MET A 1 19.32 22.95 12.83
CA MET A 1 20.43 22.83 13.82
C MET A 1 20.05 21.99 15.05
N ARG A 2 18.82 22.00 15.52
CA ARG A 2 18.36 21.08 16.62
C ARG A 2 18.17 19.64 16.16
N THR A 3 17.77 19.40 14.92
CA THR A 3 17.55 18.04 14.36
C THR A 3 18.86 17.30 14.09
N TYR A 4 19.94 18.02 13.75
CA TYR A 4 21.26 17.40 13.56
C TYR A 4 21.96 17.06 14.89
N LEU A 5 21.58 17.73 16.00
CA LEU A 5 22.12 17.38 17.32
C LEU A 5 21.45 16.12 17.91
N LEU A 6 20.15 15.87 17.59
CA LEU A 6 19.45 14.66 18.02
C LEU A 6 19.94 13.41 17.28
N SER A 7 20.22 13.51 15.97
CA SER A 7 20.79 12.40 15.20
C SER A 7 22.24 12.08 15.60
N LEU A 8 23.01 13.08 16.05
CA LEU A 8 24.36 12.86 16.57
C LEU A 8 24.36 12.27 17.99
N LEU A 9 23.34 12.59 18.83
CA LEU A 9 23.17 11.95 20.13
C LEU A 9 22.65 10.51 20.03
N LEU A 10 21.81 10.21 19.05
CA LEU A 10 21.37 8.83 18.76
C LEU A 10 22.49 7.96 18.16
N LEU A 11 23.44 8.55 17.42
CA LEU A 11 24.64 7.82 16.96
C LEU A 11 25.66 7.58 18.08
N VAL A 12 25.65 8.36 19.15
CA VAL A 12 26.59 8.22 20.29
C VAL A 12 26.05 7.25 21.36
N SER A 13 24.72 7.04 21.43
CA SER A 13 24.14 6.05 22.36
C SER A 13 24.21 4.61 21.87
N SER A 14 24.47 4.39 20.57
CA SER A 14 24.76 3.05 20.01
C SER A 14 26.22 2.59 20.13
N LEU A 15 27.07 3.38 20.75
CA LEU A 15 28.52 3.14 20.86
C LEU A 15 29.00 2.79 22.27
N LEU A 16 28.11 2.24 23.11
CA LEU A 16 28.52 1.71 24.42
C LEU A 16 28.20 0.22 24.57
N CYS A 17 28.31 -0.58 23.48
CA CYS A 17 28.64 -1.98 23.64
C CYS A 17 30.13 -2.06 23.96
N ALA A 18 30.46 -2.59 25.11
CA ALA A 18 31.85 -2.89 25.45
C ALA A 18 32.36 -3.90 24.43
N SER A 19 33.15 -3.44 23.45
CA SER A 19 33.77 -4.34 22.48
C SER A 19 34.61 -5.37 23.24
N ASN A 20 34.44 -6.65 22.92
CA ASN A 20 35.21 -7.71 23.55
C ASN A 20 36.70 -7.51 23.25
N THR A 21 37.53 -7.58 24.26
CA THR A 21 38.98 -7.58 24.08
C THR A 21 39.42 -8.86 23.43
N GLN A 22 40.06 -8.79 22.28
CA GLN A 22 40.62 -9.98 21.63
C GLN A 22 41.99 -10.34 22.19
N THR A 23 42.15 -11.58 22.69
CA THR A 23 43.42 -12.16 23.09
C THR A 23 43.73 -13.33 22.16
N THR A 24 44.73 -13.17 21.26
CA THR A 24 45.14 -14.20 20.34
C THR A 24 46.39 -14.93 20.85
N ARG A 25 46.34 -16.27 20.81
CA ARG A 25 47.48 -17.12 21.20
C ARG A 25 47.82 -18.14 20.15
N SER A 26 49.09 -18.18 19.75
CA SER A 26 49.66 -19.14 18.78
C SER A 26 50.61 -20.16 19.39
N THR A 27 50.93 -20.00 20.68
CA THR A 27 51.84 -20.92 21.41
C THR A 27 51.05 -21.97 22.16
N GLN A 28 51.66 -23.15 22.37
CA GLN A 28 51.03 -24.24 23.14
C GLN A 28 50.68 -23.81 24.58
N ILE A 29 49.51 -24.17 25.04
CA ILE A 29 49.02 -23.98 26.43
C ILE A 29 49.47 -25.19 27.24
N THR A 30 50.35 -24.98 28.20
CA THR A 30 50.99 -26.02 28.99
C THR A 30 50.46 -26.08 30.43
N SER A 31 49.67 -25.09 30.86
CA SER A 31 49.03 -25.04 32.17
C SER A 31 47.65 -24.42 32.04
N GLN A 32 46.87 -24.37 33.13
CA GLN A 32 45.58 -23.72 33.09
C GLN A 32 45.73 -22.17 32.95
N VAL A 33 44.98 -21.62 32.03
CA VAL A 33 44.87 -20.17 31.81
C VAL A 33 43.42 -19.79 31.98
N ASN A 34 43.17 -18.74 32.78
CA ASN A 34 41.83 -18.16 32.91
C ASN A 34 41.59 -17.15 31.81
N VAL A 35 40.42 -17.24 31.17
CA VAL A 35 39.95 -16.25 30.20
C VAL A 35 39.45 -15.03 30.97
N GLY A 36 39.85 -13.84 30.57
CA GLY A 36 39.39 -12.59 31.19
C GLY A 36 37.91 -12.30 30.92
N ALA A 37 37.34 -11.38 31.69
CA ALA A 37 36.00 -10.85 31.39
C ALA A 37 35.99 -10.10 30.07
N ASN A 38 34.89 -10.15 29.34
CA ASN A 38 34.68 -9.50 28.02
C ASN A 38 35.81 -9.82 27.02
N THR A 39 36.24 -11.10 26.95
CA THR A 39 37.40 -11.51 26.16
C THR A 39 37.06 -12.58 25.16
N ASP A 40 37.38 -12.32 23.89
CA ASP A 40 37.50 -13.33 22.87
C ASP A 40 38.88 -13.97 22.90
N TYR A 41 38.98 -15.15 23.42
CA TYR A 41 40.24 -15.87 23.51
C TYR A 41 40.48 -16.72 22.25
N VAL A 42 41.30 -16.25 21.33
CA VAL A 42 41.46 -16.83 20.00
C VAL A 42 42.67 -17.77 19.96
N LEU A 43 42.45 -19.00 19.56
CA LEU A 43 43.47 -20.02 19.31
C LEU A 43 43.70 -20.15 17.82
N SER A 44 44.92 -19.83 17.36
CA SER A 44 45.28 -19.79 15.95
C SER A 44 46.25 -20.91 15.53
N ARG A 45 46.51 -21.88 16.38
CA ARG A 45 47.42 -22.98 16.11
C ARG A 45 46.66 -24.28 15.75
N SER A 46 47.06 -24.95 14.67
CA SER A 46 46.37 -26.12 14.15
C SER A 46 46.73 -27.46 14.83
N ALA A 47 47.95 -27.58 15.39
CA ALA A 47 48.39 -28.80 16.02
C ALA A 47 48.97 -28.54 17.42
N SER A 48 48.74 -29.43 18.35
CA SER A 48 49.27 -29.38 19.72
C SER A 48 48.94 -28.08 20.44
N ILE A 49 47.67 -27.62 20.32
CA ILE A 49 47.17 -26.40 20.98
C ILE A 49 47.31 -26.54 22.52
N PHE A 50 47.03 -27.71 23.06
CA PHE A 50 47.16 -28.00 24.48
C PHE A 50 48.23 -29.08 24.72
N SER A 51 49.01 -28.96 25.78
CA SER A 51 49.69 -30.11 26.40
C SER A 51 48.70 -30.94 27.22
N SER A 52 49.17 -32.08 27.69
CA SER A 52 48.32 -32.95 28.54
C SER A 52 47.79 -32.27 29.82
N SER A 53 48.50 -31.27 30.32
CA SER A 53 48.13 -30.47 31.50
C SER A 53 47.59 -29.08 31.15
N GLY A 54 47.58 -28.73 29.88
CA GLY A 54 47.11 -27.41 29.40
C GLY A 54 45.59 -27.35 29.37
N SER A 55 45.00 -26.23 29.82
CA SER A 55 43.57 -25.97 29.73
C SER A 55 43.26 -24.48 29.70
N LEU A 56 42.09 -24.11 29.14
CA LEU A 56 41.53 -22.78 29.28
C LEU A 56 40.28 -22.89 30.20
N ASN A 57 40.20 -21.98 31.16
CA ASN A 57 39.02 -21.90 32.04
C ASN A 57 38.34 -20.54 31.81
N ILE A 58 37.03 -20.58 31.55
CA ILE A 58 36.17 -19.40 31.56
C ILE A 58 35.56 -19.34 32.97
N PRO A 59 36.05 -18.45 33.85
CA PRO A 59 35.56 -18.35 35.23
C PRO A 59 34.14 -17.75 35.28
N ALA A 60 33.46 -17.89 36.37
CA ALA A 60 32.09 -17.36 36.56
C ALA A 60 31.98 -15.89 36.20
N SER A 61 32.98 -15.08 36.52
CA SER A 61 33.03 -13.64 36.22
C SER A 61 33.18 -13.32 34.70
N ALA A 62 33.52 -14.29 33.88
CA ALA A 62 33.70 -14.13 32.44
C ALA A 62 32.63 -14.86 31.60
N MET A 63 31.75 -15.65 32.25
CA MET A 63 30.80 -16.50 31.51
C MET A 63 29.82 -15.73 30.66
N GLU A 64 29.51 -14.50 31.00
CA GLU A 64 28.48 -13.72 30.30
C GLU A 64 28.92 -13.21 28.92
N HIS A 65 30.19 -12.80 28.79
CA HIS A 65 30.65 -12.08 27.59
C HIS A 65 31.98 -12.60 27.03
N SER A 66 32.50 -13.72 27.52
CA SER A 66 33.78 -14.28 27.07
C SER A 66 33.63 -15.64 26.40
N VAL A 67 34.45 -15.91 25.40
CA VAL A 67 34.39 -17.13 24.64
C VAL A 67 35.80 -17.61 24.27
N VAL A 68 35.90 -18.89 23.85
CA VAL A 68 37.08 -19.44 23.23
C VAL A 68 36.82 -19.69 21.75
N ILE A 69 37.67 -19.15 20.90
CA ILE A 69 37.57 -19.24 19.43
C ILE A 69 38.70 -20.08 18.89
N PHE A 70 38.39 -21.13 18.15
CA PHE A 70 39.34 -21.93 17.39
C PHE A 70 39.33 -21.53 15.93
N LYS A 71 40.40 -20.96 15.41
CA LYS A 71 40.51 -20.61 13.97
C LYS A 71 40.85 -21.83 13.12
N ALA A 72 40.21 -21.93 11.94
CA ALA A 72 40.43 -22.98 10.95
C ALA A 72 40.19 -24.41 11.50
N VAL A 73 39.28 -24.57 12.42
CA VAL A 73 38.93 -25.86 13.05
C VAL A 73 37.42 -26.02 13.08
N LYS A 74 36.91 -27.09 12.50
CA LYS A 74 35.45 -27.38 12.49
C LYS A 74 34.92 -27.66 13.90
N PRO A 75 33.67 -27.34 14.21
CA PRO A 75 33.05 -27.66 15.51
C PRO A 75 33.14 -29.12 15.91
N SER A 76 32.98 -30.05 14.97
CA SER A 76 33.13 -31.48 15.21
C SER A 76 34.51 -31.86 15.75
N VAL A 77 35.58 -31.27 15.20
CA VAL A 77 36.95 -31.46 15.66
C VAL A 77 37.18 -30.88 17.05
N VAL A 78 36.57 -29.69 17.33
CA VAL A 78 36.65 -29.10 18.67
C VAL A 78 35.99 -29.98 19.69
N ILE A 79 34.80 -30.53 19.39
CA ILE A 79 34.05 -31.41 20.29
C ILE A 79 34.84 -32.71 20.56
N SER A 80 35.42 -33.33 19.50
CA SER A 80 36.10 -34.60 19.62
C SER A 80 37.54 -34.54 20.21
N THR A 81 38.22 -33.41 20.04
CA THR A 81 39.65 -33.26 20.30
C THR A 81 39.96 -32.29 21.42
N TRP A 82 39.36 -31.09 21.41
CA TRP A 82 39.84 -29.95 22.22
C TRP A 82 38.94 -29.60 23.39
N LEU A 83 37.68 -30.00 23.37
CA LEU A 83 36.69 -29.60 24.39
C LEU A 83 37.04 -30.04 25.78
N SER A 84 37.74 -31.18 25.90
CA SER A 84 38.25 -31.72 27.20
C SER A 84 39.28 -30.80 27.86
N HIS A 85 39.93 -29.94 27.11
CA HIS A 85 40.85 -28.91 27.59
C HIS A 85 40.19 -27.54 27.91
N ILE A 86 38.90 -27.41 27.69
CA ILE A 86 38.16 -26.22 28.07
C ILE A 86 37.39 -26.49 29.36
N LYS A 87 37.43 -25.52 30.25
CA LYS A 87 36.66 -25.53 31.50
C LYS A 87 35.72 -24.33 31.55
N ILE A 88 34.50 -24.57 32.03
CA ILE A 88 33.50 -23.56 32.31
C ILE A 88 33.32 -23.51 33.81
N ASN A 89 33.70 -22.41 34.42
CA ASN A 89 33.70 -22.26 35.89
C ASN A 89 34.35 -23.45 36.63
N GLY A 90 35.53 -23.85 36.13
CA GLY A 90 36.32 -24.96 36.70
C GLY A 90 35.87 -26.36 36.30
N THR A 91 34.73 -26.55 35.67
CA THR A 91 34.20 -27.84 35.22
C THR A 91 34.53 -28.03 33.73
N THR A 92 34.96 -29.25 33.37
CA THR A 92 35.22 -29.59 31.96
C THR A 92 34.03 -29.32 31.07
N ALA A 93 34.28 -28.69 29.95
CA ALA A 93 33.23 -28.30 29.01
C ALA A 93 32.62 -29.50 28.34
N VAL A 94 31.28 -29.55 28.30
CA VAL A 94 30.47 -30.57 27.64
C VAL A 94 29.43 -29.88 26.77
N ASN A 95 29.54 -30.05 25.44
CA ASN A 95 28.64 -29.44 24.50
C ASN A 95 27.16 -29.81 24.77
N GLY A 96 26.32 -28.81 24.79
CA GLY A 96 24.89 -28.95 25.13
C GLY A 96 24.58 -28.99 26.63
N THR A 97 25.61 -29.00 27.52
CA THR A 97 25.46 -29.04 28.98
C THR A 97 25.90 -27.73 29.65
N ASN A 98 27.21 -27.43 29.61
CA ASN A 98 27.77 -26.18 30.17
C ASN A 98 28.44 -25.29 29.17
N CYS A 99 28.45 -25.68 27.89
CA CYS A 99 28.86 -24.87 26.76
C CYS A 99 28.07 -25.27 25.51
N GLN A 100 28.16 -24.39 24.51
CA GLN A 100 27.77 -24.68 23.12
C GLN A 100 28.97 -24.45 22.22
N VAL A 101 29.19 -25.39 21.29
CA VAL A 101 30.24 -25.31 20.29
C VAL A 101 29.59 -24.95 18.95
N LYS A 102 29.93 -23.79 18.42
CA LYS A 102 29.35 -23.23 17.19
C LYS A 102 30.41 -22.91 16.14
N MET A 103 30.00 -22.87 14.88
CA MET A 103 30.83 -22.37 13.80
C MET A 103 31.05 -20.85 13.94
N TYR A 104 32.27 -20.40 13.69
CA TYR A 104 32.59 -18.97 13.67
C TYR A 104 33.78 -18.72 12.74
N ASN A 105 33.63 -17.86 11.74
CA ASN A 105 34.70 -17.42 10.81
C ASN A 105 35.62 -18.55 10.34
N LYS A 106 35.08 -19.62 9.77
CA LYS A 106 35.78 -20.87 9.42
C LYS A 106 36.55 -21.54 10.58
N GLY A 107 36.01 -21.40 11.76
CA GLY A 107 36.52 -22.02 12.98
C GLY A 107 35.36 -22.46 13.88
N ALA A 108 35.65 -22.65 15.13
CA ALA A 108 34.67 -22.97 16.12
C ALA A 108 34.74 -22.02 17.31
N ILE A 109 33.62 -21.68 17.87
CA ILE A 109 33.49 -20.89 19.09
C ILE A 109 32.89 -21.78 20.20
N VAL A 110 33.53 -21.73 21.36
CA VAL A 110 32.99 -22.34 22.59
C VAL A 110 32.38 -21.23 23.43
N LEU A 111 31.06 -21.24 23.47
CA LEU A 111 30.23 -20.31 24.26
C LEU A 111 29.87 -20.96 25.59
N PRO A 112 30.11 -20.30 26.74
CA PRO A 112 29.58 -20.76 28.01
C PRO A 112 28.07 -20.90 27.94
N TYR A 113 27.54 -21.95 28.51
CA TYR A 113 26.09 -22.18 28.60
C TYR A 113 25.75 -22.71 30.00
N SER A 114 24.66 -22.26 30.55
CA SER A 114 24.01 -22.88 31.70
C SER A 114 22.52 -22.62 31.62
N SER A 115 21.73 -23.42 32.32
CA SER A 115 20.28 -23.17 32.40
C SER A 115 19.93 -21.84 33.11
N SER A 116 20.90 -21.21 33.78
CA SER A 116 20.75 -19.88 34.38
C SER A 116 21.22 -18.74 33.47
N LEU A 117 21.94 -19.05 32.39
CA LEU A 117 22.36 -18.07 31.38
C LEU A 117 21.30 -17.98 30.29
N SER A 118 20.46 -16.97 30.36
CA SER A 118 19.46 -16.72 29.32
C SER A 118 20.12 -16.15 28.07
N PRO A 119 19.90 -16.73 26.88
CA PRO A 119 20.33 -16.15 25.63
C PRO A 119 19.61 -14.83 25.27
N LEU A 120 18.43 -14.60 25.83
CA LEU A 120 17.64 -13.39 25.62
C LEU A 120 17.10 -12.88 26.94
N THR A 121 17.34 -11.62 27.26
CA THR A 121 16.73 -10.91 28.38
C THR A 121 16.02 -9.65 27.87
N CYS A 122 14.71 -9.55 28.16
CA CYS A 122 13.88 -8.41 27.76
C CYS A 122 13.58 -7.52 28.97
N TYR A 123 13.38 -6.23 28.74
CA TYR A 123 13.14 -5.24 29.78
C TYR A 123 11.93 -4.35 29.41
N SER A 124 11.17 -3.94 30.43
CA SER A 124 9.99 -3.08 30.23
C SER A 124 10.33 -1.59 30.07
N GLY A 125 11.57 -1.18 30.32
CA GLY A 125 12.05 0.17 30.13
C GLY A 125 13.15 0.27 29.08
N THR A 126 13.40 1.47 28.60
CA THR A 126 14.56 1.77 27.77
C THR A 126 15.86 1.71 28.59
N GLY A 127 16.99 1.54 27.94
CA GLY A 127 18.29 1.45 28.61
C GLY A 127 18.39 0.27 29.59
N PHE A 128 17.69 -0.83 29.31
CA PHE A 128 17.70 -2.07 30.14
C PHE A 128 17.17 -1.86 31.56
N SER A 129 16.16 -1.01 31.71
CA SER A 129 15.55 -0.65 32.98
C SER A 129 14.17 -1.31 33.18
N GLY A 130 13.59 -1.15 34.35
CA GLY A 130 12.28 -1.67 34.69
C GLY A 130 12.29 -3.17 35.02
N SER A 131 11.14 -3.82 34.84
CA SER A 131 11.01 -5.26 35.01
C SER A 131 11.76 -6.01 33.91
N SER A 132 12.26 -7.20 34.21
CA SER A 132 12.95 -8.03 33.23
C SER A 132 12.43 -9.44 33.18
N CYS A 133 12.45 -10.04 31.99
CA CYS A 133 12.11 -11.42 31.72
C CYS A 133 13.21 -12.11 30.93
N LYS A 134 13.47 -13.36 31.22
CA LYS A 134 14.49 -14.17 30.57
C LYS A 134 13.87 -15.27 29.74
N ALA A 135 14.25 -15.37 28.48
CA ALA A 135 13.83 -16.44 27.58
C ALA A 135 14.90 -17.54 27.50
N TYR A 136 14.58 -18.73 27.89
CA TYR A 136 15.46 -19.90 27.87
C TYR A 136 15.17 -20.86 26.72
N SER A 137 13.98 -20.80 26.15
CA SER A 137 13.50 -21.66 25.08
C SER A 137 13.49 -20.95 23.73
N THR A 138 13.40 -21.71 22.65
CA THR A 138 13.35 -21.16 21.28
C THR A 138 12.10 -20.34 20.98
N GLY A 139 11.04 -20.40 21.81
CA GLY A 139 9.81 -19.64 21.55
C GLY A 139 9.08 -20.09 20.28
N SER A 140 9.18 -21.39 19.91
CA SER A 140 8.48 -21.97 18.77
C SER A 140 7.27 -22.74 19.23
N GLU A 141 6.18 -22.60 18.50
CA GLU A 141 4.97 -23.37 18.69
C GLU A 141 4.42 -23.80 17.32
N GLY A 142 4.49 -25.11 17.03
CA GLY A 142 4.02 -25.66 15.75
C GLY A 142 4.71 -25.07 14.50
N GLY A 143 5.96 -24.64 14.63
CA GLY A 143 6.73 -24.02 13.53
C GLY A 143 6.59 -22.51 13.44
N TYR A 144 5.77 -21.90 14.30
CA TYR A 144 5.54 -20.45 14.33
C TYR A 144 6.15 -19.79 15.57
N MET A 145 6.16 -18.48 15.61
CA MET A 145 6.56 -17.69 16.76
C MET A 145 5.61 -17.93 17.92
N LYS A 146 6.16 -18.00 19.13
CA LYS A 146 5.39 -18.18 20.35
C LYS A 146 4.83 -16.84 20.82
N THR A 147 3.54 -16.85 21.15
CA THR A 147 2.90 -15.71 21.82
C THR A 147 3.47 -15.56 23.23
N LEU A 148 3.78 -14.34 23.61
CA LEU A 148 4.16 -13.99 24.97
C LEU A 148 2.92 -14.07 25.87
N THR A 149 2.70 -15.20 26.51
CA THR A 149 1.54 -15.41 27.40
C THR A 149 1.87 -15.13 28.85
N VAL A 150 3.13 -14.84 29.14
CA VAL A 150 3.61 -14.97 30.47
C VAL A 150 4.35 -13.76 30.89
N GLU A 151 4.10 -13.52 32.10
CA GLU A 151 5.19 -13.17 32.95
C GLU A 151 5.64 -11.74 32.78
N ASN A 152 4.70 -10.86 32.80
CA ASN A 152 4.92 -9.46 33.10
C ASN A 152 5.51 -8.56 32.01
N LEU A 153 5.81 -9.09 30.80
CA LEU A 153 6.36 -8.26 29.72
C LEU A 153 5.57 -8.32 28.39
N LEU A 154 4.41 -8.94 28.36
CA LEU A 154 3.54 -8.94 27.17
C LEU A 154 3.22 -7.49 26.79
N ASN A 155 3.50 -7.12 25.54
CA ASN A 155 3.29 -5.79 24.96
C ASN A 155 4.03 -4.64 25.68
N ASP A 156 5.02 -4.96 26.53
CA ASP A 156 5.73 -3.95 27.32
C ASP A 156 7.26 -3.99 27.17
N ILE A 157 7.76 -4.81 26.22
CA ILE A 157 9.20 -4.91 25.98
C ILE A 157 9.67 -3.65 25.25
N ARG A 158 10.65 -2.93 25.87
CA ARG A 158 11.22 -1.70 25.29
C ARG A 158 12.71 -1.78 25.01
N SER A 159 13.43 -2.69 25.67
CA SER A 159 14.83 -2.99 25.38
C SER A 159 15.15 -4.45 25.62
N PHE A 160 16.24 -4.93 25.05
CA PHE A 160 16.66 -6.32 25.20
C PHE A 160 18.18 -6.48 25.14
N LYS A 161 18.63 -7.60 25.69
CA LYS A 161 19.99 -8.13 25.55
C LYS A 161 19.93 -9.51 24.95
N LEU A 162 20.62 -9.69 23.83
CA LEU A 162 20.73 -10.94 23.08
C LEU A 162 22.18 -11.37 23.05
N LYS A 163 22.46 -12.58 23.52
CA LYS A 163 23.80 -13.13 23.49
C LYS A 163 24.26 -13.45 22.07
N ARG A 164 25.53 -13.22 21.80
CA ARG A 164 26.11 -13.60 20.50
C ARG A 164 25.92 -15.09 20.22
N GLY A 165 25.80 -15.43 18.96
CA GLY A 165 25.44 -16.76 18.50
C GLY A 165 23.96 -17.06 18.65
N TYR A 166 23.12 -16.02 18.74
CA TYR A 166 21.68 -16.12 18.70
C TYR A 166 21.06 -15.07 17.78
N MET A 167 19.89 -15.40 17.27
CA MET A 167 19.00 -14.49 16.55
C MET A 167 17.65 -14.50 17.25
N VAL A 168 17.04 -13.34 17.41
CA VAL A 168 15.65 -13.25 17.87
C VAL A 168 14.83 -12.51 16.83
N THR A 169 13.62 -12.99 16.58
CA THR A 169 12.59 -12.28 15.84
C THR A 169 11.50 -11.90 16.81
N PHE A 170 11.16 -10.60 16.82
CA PHE A 170 10.01 -10.06 17.52
C PHE A 170 8.91 -9.70 16.54
N ALA A 171 7.65 -9.85 16.97
CA ALA A 171 6.49 -9.40 16.22
C ALA A 171 5.49 -8.70 17.13
N THR A 172 4.75 -7.72 16.56
CA THR A 172 3.75 -6.94 17.30
C THR A 172 2.51 -7.76 17.61
N GLY A 173 2.07 -8.63 16.71
CA GLY A 173 0.90 -9.46 16.90
C GLY A 173 1.21 -10.83 17.53
N THR A 174 0.19 -11.48 18.03
CA THR A 174 0.26 -12.84 18.57
C THR A 174 0.64 -13.84 17.49
N SER A 175 1.35 -14.91 17.86
CA SER A 175 1.77 -16.00 16.94
C SER A 175 2.49 -15.51 15.68
N GLY A 176 3.22 -14.40 15.76
CA GLY A 176 4.03 -13.85 14.68
C GLY A 176 3.30 -12.97 13.66
N TYR A 177 2.05 -12.62 13.92
CA TYR A 177 1.32 -11.64 13.11
C TYR A 177 1.86 -10.21 13.28
N GLY A 178 1.43 -9.32 12.43
CA GLY A 178 1.80 -7.90 12.48
C GLY A 178 3.19 -7.62 11.92
N TYR A 179 3.78 -6.50 12.36
CA TYR A 179 5.14 -6.13 12.01
C TYR A 179 6.13 -7.05 12.73
N SER A 180 7.12 -7.54 12.01
CA SER A 180 8.16 -8.37 12.60
C SER A 180 9.55 -7.99 12.09
N ARG A 181 10.56 -8.16 12.97
CA ARG A 181 11.96 -7.88 12.64
C ARG A 181 12.90 -8.90 13.29
N CYS A 182 13.90 -9.34 12.52
CA CYS A 182 14.99 -10.19 13.00
C CYS A 182 16.14 -9.35 13.56
N PHE A 183 16.66 -9.75 14.70
CA PHE A 183 17.84 -9.18 15.34
C PHE A 183 18.88 -10.27 15.53
N VAL A 184 20.10 -10.04 15.08
CA VAL A 184 21.18 -11.01 15.08
C VAL A 184 22.33 -10.52 15.93
N ALA A 185 22.72 -11.29 16.95
CA ALA A 185 23.93 -11.10 17.71
C ALA A 185 25.02 -12.00 17.12
N ASP A 186 25.77 -11.48 16.15
CA ASP A 186 26.74 -12.24 15.34
C ASP A 186 28.10 -12.37 16.05
N THR A 187 28.88 -11.31 16.04
CA THR A 187 30.25 -11.30 16.58
C THR A 187 30.36 -10.88 18.04
N GLU A 188 29.34 -10.21 18.54
CA GLU A 188 29.23 -9.70 19.92
C GLU A 188 27.81 -9.80 20.42
N ASP A 189 27.59 -9.61 21.72
CA ASP A 189 26.25 -9.51 22.30
C ASP A 189 25.56 -8.28 21.75
N LEU A 190 24.26 -8.38 21.43
CA LEU A 190 23.44 -7.28 20.94
C LEU A 190 22.60 -6.73 22.10
N GLU A 191 22.85 -5.50 22.47
CA GLU A 191 22.10 -4.80 23.52
C GLU A 191 21.52 -3.51 22.92
N MET A 192 20.19 -3.37 22.92
CA MET A 192 19.56 -2.21 22.30
C MET A 192 18.15 -1.94 22.80
N ASP A 193 17.73 -0.71 22.66
CA ASP A 193 16.33 -0.32 22.77
C ASP A 193 15.60 -0.74 21.48
N LEU A 194 14.35 -1.17 21.62
CA LEU A 194 13.51 -1.53 20.47
C LEU A 194 13.09 -0.27 19.71
N PRO A 195 12.97 -0.35 18.37
CA PRO A 195 12.41 0.74 17.58
C PRO A 195 10.94 0.98 17.94
N ALA A 196 10.44 2.21 17.72
CA ALA A 196 9.09 2.65 18.10
C ALA A 196 7.97 1.67 17.68
N VAL A 197 8.10 1.04 16.50
CA VAL A 197 7.12 0.07 15.99
C VAL A 197 7.04 -1.21 16.83
N LEU A 198 8.07 -1.54 17.59
CA LEU A 198 8.14 -2.71 18.47
C LEU A 198 8.12 -2.36 19.96
N ALA A 199 8.58 -1.15 20.33
CA ALA A 199 8.71 -0.74 21.72
C ALA A 199 7.37 -0.70 22.44
N GLY A 200 7.17 -1.59 23.41
CA GLY A 200 5.91 -1.74 24.14
C GLY A 200 4.79 -2.46 23.37
N LYS A 201 5.09 -3.04 22.20
CA LYS A 201 4.10 -3.68 21.30
C LYS A 201 4.43 -5.13 20.95
N VAL A 202 5.50 -5.70 21.48
CA VAL A 202 5.89 -7.07 21.18
C VAL A 202 4.91 -8.06 21.82
N SER A 203 4.23 -8.85 20.99
CA SER A 203 3.28 -9.86 21.43
C SER A 203 3.76 -11.29 21.19
N SER A 204 4.75 -11.48 20.34
CA SER A 204 5.35 -12.80 20.11
C SER A 204 6.83 -12.72 19.75
N TYR A 205 7.53 -13.83 19.97
CA TYR A 205 8.96 -13.94 19.67
C TYR A 205 9.34 -15.33 19.21
N ARG A 206 10.50 -15.44 18.56
CA ARG A 206 11.20 -16.70 18.35
C ARG A 206 12.70 -16.49 18.46
N LEU A 207 13.36 -17.36 19.23
CA LEU A 207 14.78 -17.35 19.46
C LEU A 207 15.41 -18.52 18.70
N PHE A 208 16.45 -18.23 17.93
CA PHE A 208 17.22 -19.19 17.17
C PHE A 208 18.68 -19.24 17.62
N GLN A 209 19.32 -20.38 17.47
CA GLN A 209 20.77 -20.41 17.43
C GLN A 209 21.24 -19.77 16.13
N TRP A 210 22.24 -18.93 16.20
CA TRP A 210 22.82 -18.26 15.05
C TRP A 210 24.25 -18.74 14.78
N TYR A 211 24.53 -18.97 13.52
CA TYR A 211 25.88 -19.30 13.02
C TYR A 211 26.17 -18.44 11.81
N ASN A 212 27.28 -17.71 11.80
CA ASN A 212 27.71 -16.98 10.60
C ASN A 212 28.56 -17.91 9.74
N PHE A 213 27.92 -18.57 8.81
CA PHE A 213 28.60 -19.42 7.85
C PHE A 213 29.30 -18.61 6.76
N GLY A 214 30.32 -19.23 6.11
CA GLY A 214 30.93 -18.65 4.92
C GLY A 214 29.97 -18.61 3.72
N LYS A 215 30.31 -17.82 2.71
CA LYS A 215 29.44 -17.55 1.55
C LYS A 215 29.19 -18.77 0.65
N SER A 216 30.14 -19.72 0.56
CA SER A 216 30.07 -20.83 -0.38
C SER A 216 29.07 -21.91 0.03
N GLY A 217 28.26 -22.35 -0.93
CA GLY A 217 27.29 -23.41 -0.76
C GLY A 217 27.17 -24.30 -2.00
N ILE A 218 26.39 -25.35 -1.88
CA ILE A 218 26.03 -26.24 -2.99
C ILE A 218 24.52 -26.42 -3.07
N ALA A 219 23.99 -26.27 -4.25
CA ALA A 219 22.57 -26.46 -4.54
C ALA A 219 22.23 -27.95 -4.72
N ASN A 220 21.05 -28.35 -4.31
CA ASN A 220 20.48 -29.71 -4.48
C ASN A 220 21.41 -30.84 -4.02
N ASN A 221 22.15 -30.65 -2.93
CA ASN A 221 23.00 -31.68 -2.38
C ASN A 221 23.18 -31.49 -0.87
N THR A 222 22.96 -32.56 -0.11
CA THR A 222 23.16 -32.62 1.35
C THR A 222 24.05 -33.81 1.74
N ASP A 223 24.80 -34.37 0.79
CA ASP A 223 25.77 -35.44 1.09
C ASP A 223 26.95 -34.87 1.87
N ALA A 224 27.22 -35.47 3.03
CA ALA A 224 28.27 -34.99 3.93
C ALA A 224 29.66 -35.03 3.30
N ALA A 225 30.00 -36.09 2.55
CA ALA A 225 31.33 -36.24 1.92
C ALA A 225 31.51 -35.21 0.79
N VAL A 226 30.44 -34.91 0.04
CA VAL A 226 30.45 -33.87 -0.99
C VAL A 226 30.65 -32.49 -0.36
N CYS A 227 29.85 -32.14 0.62
CA CYS A 227 29.92 -30.85 1.32
C CYS A 227 31.33 -30.66 1.97
N ASP A 228 31.85 -31.69 2.61
CA ASP A 228 33.13 -31.65 3.27
C ASP A 228 34.29 -31.52 2.28
N SER A 229 34.26 -32.32 1.21
CA SER A 229 35.29 -32.26 0.15
C SER A 229 35.32 -30.90 -0.56
N LEU A 230 34.18 -30.30 -0.79
CA LEU A 230 34.02 -28.97 -1.42
C LEU A 230 34.23 -27.82 -0.44
N ASN A 231 34.39 -28.09 0.85
CA ASN A 231 34.52 -27.08 1.90
C ASN A 231 33.38 -26.05 1.87
N VAL A 232 32.15 -26.46 1.51
CA VAL A 232 31.01 -25.59 1.48
C VAL A 232 30.44 -25.43 2.87
N GLN A 233 29.81 -24.28 3.12
CA GLN A 233 29.21 -23.94 4.41
C GLN A 233 27.70 -23.74 4.35
N GLY A 234 27.08 -24.01 3.20
CA GLY A 234 25.64 -24.03 3.02
C GLY A 234 25.22 -25.12 2.05
N CYS A 235 24.07 -25.70 2.28
CA CYS A 235 23.44 -26.65 1.35
C CYS A 235 21.92 -26.66 1.52
N TYR A 236 21.24 -27.05 0.46
CA TYR A 236 19.80 -27.28 0.45
C TYR A 236 19.43 -28.35 -0.58
N THR A 237 18.23 -28.88 -0.45
CA THR A 237 17.56 -29.67 -1.48
C THR A 237 16.20 -29.06 -1.77
N TYR A 238 15.48 -29.55 -2.78
CA TYR A 238 14.15 -29.08 -3.10
C TYR A 238 13.07 -29.66 -2.17
N ASN A 239 13.37 -29.73 -0.89
CA ASN A 239 12.42 -30.13 0.13
C ASN A 239 12.91 -29.77 1.55
N VAL A 240 12.19 -30.20 2.58
CA VAL A 240 12.55 -30.04 4.00
C VAL A 240 13.26 -31.27 4.58
N GLY A 241 13.37 -32.35 3.83
CA GLY A 241 14.08 -33.56 4.26
C GLY A 241 15.53 -33.56 3.82
N GLY A 242 16.44 -34.12 4.61
CA GLY A 242 17.84 -34.26 4.28
C GLY A 242 18.69 -34.58 5.49
N ASN A 243 19.90 -35.08 5.26
CA ASN A 243 20.85 -35.32 6.34
C ASN A 243 21.43 -33.98 6.80
N ARG A 244 21.21 -33.69 8.05
CA ARG A 244 21.75 -32.49 8.66
C ARG A 244 23.23 -32.66 8.97
N LEU A 245 24.02 -31.69 8.53
CA LEU A 245 25.45 -31.65 8.75
C LEU A 245 25.76 -30.66 9.88
N PRO A 246 26.59 -31.04 10.87
CA PRO A 246 26.84 -30.18 12.02
C PRO A 246 27.58 -28.88 11.69
N ASP A 247 28.36 -28.88 10.59
CA ASP A 247 29.26 -27.78 10.20
C ASP A 247 28.79 -27.03 8.95
N VAL A 248 27.58 -27.32 8.46
CA VAL A 248 27.03 -26.75 7.23
C VAL A 248 25.64 -26.23 7.52
N GLU A 249 25.36 -24.99 7.10
CA GLU A 249 24.00 -24.46 7.16
C GLU A 249 23.12 -25.29 6.23
N TRP A 250 22.10 -25.91 6.79
CA TRP A 250 21.07 -26.57 6.02
C TRP A 250 19.83 -25.70 5.98
N ILE A 251 19.30 -25.48 4.77
CA ILE A 251 18.27 -24.50 4.52
C ILE A 251 17.01 -25.23 4.07
N PRO A 252 15.91 -25.18 4.86
CA PRO A 252 14.61 -25.71 4.43
C PRO A 252 14.09 -24.89 3.25
N HIS A 253 13.55 -25.59 2.28
CA HIS A 253 13.05 -25.00 1.05
C HIS A 253 11.56 -25.27 0.87
N LYS A 254 10.74 -24.22 0.94
CA LYS A 254 9.37 -24.23 0.45
C LYS A 254 9.41 -24.05 -1.08
N ILE A 255 9.42 -25.18 -1.80
CA ILE A 255 9.77 -25.19 -3.21
C ILE A 255 8.73 -24.50 -4.11
N HIS A 256 7.43 -24.59 -3.76
CA HIS A 256 6.36 -23.96 -4.51
C HIS A 256 5.11 -23.72 -3.66
N LYS A 257 4.12 -22.99 -4.17
CA LYS A 257 2.91 -22.58 -3.43
C LYS A 257 2.19 -23.70 -2.67
N ASN A 258 2.26 -24.96 -3.13
CA ASN A 258 1.52 -26.07 -2.54
C ASN A 258 2.34 -26.92 -1.56
N TRP A 259 3.69 -26.91 -1.64
CA TRP A 259 4.53 -27.84 -0.89
C TRP A 259 5.99 -27.35 -0.76
N PRO A 260 6.67 -27.69 0.34
CA PRO A 260 6.14 -28.21 1.63
C PRO A 260 5.33 -27.13 2.37
N GLY A 261 4.64 -27.55 3.44
CA GLY A 261 3.90 -26.63 4.31
C GLY A 261 4.82 -25.64 5.04
N ILE A 262 4.36 -24.40 5.23
CA ILE A 262 5.14 -23.37 5.94
C ILE A 262 5.52 -23.83 7.36
N ALA A 263 4.57 -24.41 8.11
CA ALA A 263 4.86 -24.91 9.45
C ALA A 263 5.87 -26.05 9.45
N GLU A 264 5.90 -26.87 8.41
CA GLU A 264 6.89 -27.94 8.23
C GLU A 264 8.30 -27.35 8.07
N CYS A 265 8.45 -26.32 7.22
CA CYS A 265 9.69 -25.56 7.12
C CYS A 265 10.06 -24.90 8.45
N GLY A 266 9.07 -24.29 9.12
CA GLY A 266 9.24 -23.64 10.41
C GLY A 266 9.66 -24.59 11.54
N ASN A 267 9.30 -25.86 11.48
CA ASN A 267 9.68 -26.87 12.47
C ASN A 267 11.09 -27.48 12.25
N THR A 268 11.78 -27.02 11.20
CA THR A 268 13.14 -27.49 10.93
C THR A 268 14.08 -27.10 12.07
N GLU A 269 14.62 -28.09 12.74
CA GLU A 269 15.50 -27.89 13.88
C GLU A 269 16.80 -27.18 13.46
N TYR A 270 17.17 -26.12 14.18
CA TYR A 270 18.38 -25.31 14.00
C TYR A 270 18.45 -24.47 12.72
N ALA A 271 17.49 -24.52 11.82
CA ALA A 271 17.43 -23.58 10.70
C ALA A 271 16.86 -22.24 11.17
N CYS A 272 17.55 -21.15 10.83
CA CYS A 272 17.07 -19.80 11.10
C CYS A 272 16.71 -19.02 9.83
N THR A 273 16.94 -19.62 8.67
CA THR A 273 16.67 -19.06 7.33
C THR A 273 15.84 -20.06 6.53
N MET A 274 14.89 -19.59 5.75
CA MET A 274 14.04 -20.40 4.88
C MET A 274 14.12 -19.86 3.45
N LYS A 275 14.37 -20.76 2.48
CA LYS A 275 14.23 -20.47 1.06
C LYS A 275 12.76 -20.67 0.66
N THR A 276 12.24 -19.78 -0.19
CA THR A 276 10.86 -19.88 -0.70
C THR A 276 10.87 -20.03 -2.22
N ASP A 277 9.80 -20.45 -2.75
CA ASP A 277 9.43 -20.74 -4.15
C ASP A 277 10.58 -20.71 -5.17
N ASN A 278 10.73 -21.83 -5.87
CA ASN A 278 11.68 -21.99 -6.94
C ASN A 278 11.10 -21.44 -8.23
N GLU A 279 11.71 -20.40 -8.79
CA GLU A 279 11.41 -19.83 -10.10
C GLU A 279 9.90 -19.72 -10.43
N PRO A 280 9.06 -19.08 -9.60
CA PRO A 280 7.60 -19.10 -9.80
C PRO A 280 7.13 -18.46 -11.12
N ALA A 281 7.96 -17.62 -11.74
CA ALA A 281 7.71 -17.03 -13.05
C ALA A 281 8.09 -17.94 -14.22
N ASN A 282 8.74 -19.07 -13.97
CA ASN A 282 9.20 -19.99 -15.01
C ASN A 282 8.07 -20.97 -15.38
N SER A 283 7.51 -20.79 -16.58
CA SER A 283 6.45 -21.69 -17.09
C SER A 283 6.90 -23.14 -17.34
N ASN A 284 8.21 -23.38 -17.35
CA ASN A 284 8.79 -24.72 -17.48
C ASN A 284 9.10 -25.38 -16.14
N ASP A 285 8.91 -24.69 -15.01
CA ASP A 285 9.05 -25.28 -13.68
C ASP A 285 7.77 -26.04 -13.30
N ASP A 286 7.86 -26.87 -12.27
CA ASP A 286 6.82 -27.81 -11.88
C ASP A 286 5.51 -27.13 -11.44
N THR A 287 5.59 -25.92 -10.86
CA THR A 287 4.42 -25.23 -10.32
C THR A 287 4.58 -23.71 -10.40
N PRO A 288 4.37 -23.09 -11.55
CA PRO A 288 4.36 -21.63 -11.65
C PRO A 288 3.32 -20.99 -10.72
N ALA A 289 3.62 -19.80 -10.23
CA ALA A 289 2.73 -19.04 -9.37
C ALA A 289 2.72 -17.56 -9.74
N THR A 290 1.56 -16.94 -9.62
CA THR A 290 1.44 -15.49 -9.66
C THR A 290 1.97 -14.88 -8.36
N VAL A 291 2.31 -13.59 -8.40
CA VAL A 291 2.72 -12.87 -7.20
C VAL A 291 1.65 -12.94 -6.11
N ASP A 292 0.38 -12.77 -6.46
CA ASP A 292 -0.72 -12.81 -5.49
C ASP A 292 -0.92 -14.19 -4.86
N GLU A 293 -0.69 -15.28 -5.60
CA GLU A 293 -0.71 -16.63 -5.04
C GLU A 293 0.40 -16.85 -4.00
N VAL A 294 1.57 -16.25 -4.20
CA VAL A 294 2.67 -16.31 -3.23
C VAL A 294 2.38 -15.42 -2.02
N LEU A 295 1.88 -14.22 -2.24
CA LEU A 295 1.51 -13.28 -1.18
C LEU A 295 0.38 -13.84 -0.29
N ALA A 296 -0.51 -14.68 -0.81
CA ALA A 296 -1.59 -15.28 -0.03
C ALA A 296 -1.10 -16.12 1.17
N TYR A 297 0.10 -16.66 1.13
CA TYR A 297 0.67 -17.39 2.28
C TYR A 297 1.90 -16.70 2.90
N TRP A 298 2.36 -15.56 2.37
CA TRP A 298 3.61 -14.92 2.82
C TRP A 298 3.57 -14.49 4.28
N GLU A 299 2.43 -14.00 4.75
CA GLU A 299 2.28 -13.67 6.17
C GLU A 299 2.52 -14.89 7.07
N ASN A 300 2.07 -16.09 6.67
CA ASN A 300 2.37 -17.32 7.38
C ASN A 300 3.87 -17.64 7.36
N ALA A 301 4.60 -17.31 6.28
CA ALA A 301 6.05 -17.45 6.25
C ALA A 301 6.71 -16.49 7.25
N MET A 302 6.30 -15.24 7.32
CA MET A 302 6.80 -14.27 8.32
C MET A 302 6.57 -14.74 9.75
N ARG A 303 5.41 -15.36 10.02
CA ARG A 303 5.05 -15.93 11.34
C ARG A 303 5.99 -16.99 11.84
N THR A 304 6.75 -17.65 10.96
CA THR A 304 7.79 -18.61 11.40
C THR A 304 8.90 -17.94 12.20
N GLY A 305 9.07 -16.62 12.07
CA GLY A 305 10.17 -15.88 12.68
C GLY A 305 11.54 -16.15 12.03
N MET A 306 11.63 -17.03 11.04
CA MET A 306 12.86 -17.29 10.30
C MET A 306 13.20 -16.11 9.40
N ARG A 307 14.47 -15.92 9.04
CA ARG A 307 14.85 -15.06 7.94
C ARG A 307 14.29 -15.64 6.63
N LEU A 308 13.71 -14.79 5.81
CA LEU A 308 13.02 -15.22 4.60
C LEU A 308 13.80 -14.77 3.35
N CYS A 309 14.14 -15.75 2.50
CA CYS A 309 14.52 -15.45 1.12
C CYS A 309 13.27 -15.10 0.32
N SER A 310 13.37 -14.14 -0.61
CA SER A 310 12.35 -13.97 -1.65
C SER A 310 12.21 -15.26 -2.46
N PRO A 311 11.12 -15.45 -3.21
CA PRO A 311 11.12 -16.43 -4.29
C PRO A 311 12.31 -16.19 -5.23
N SER A 312 12.96 -17.27 -5.67
CA SER A 312 14.13 -17.15 -6.55
C SER A 312 13.70 -16.78 -7.96
N SER A 313 14.33 -15.75 -8.53
CA SER A 313 14.10 -15.37 -9.93
C SER A 313 15.06 -16.12 -10.86
N HIS A 314 14.58 -16.47 -12.04
CA HIS A 314 15.40 -16.87 -13.17
C HIS A 314 15.59 -15.69 -14.15
N ASP A 315 16.38 -15.85 -15.20
CA ASP A 315 16.70 -14.76 -16.14
C ASP A 315 15.48 -14.11 -16.82
N GLY A 316 14.37 -14.83 -16.95
CA GLY A 316 13.10 -14.30 -17.46
C GLY A 316 12.14 -13.79 -16.38
N GLY A 317 12.48 -13.91 -15.11
CA GLY A 317 11.57 -13.69 -13.97
C GLY A 317 11.73 -12.36 -13.24
N TYR A 318 12.58 -11.45 -13.71
CA TYR A 318 12.88 -10.22 -12.96
C TYR A 318 11.70 -9.27 -12.81
N ALA A 319 10.80 -9.19 -13.78
CA ALA A 319 9.59 -8.39 -13.67
C ALA A 319 8.64 -8.94 -12.58
N TRP A 320 8.50 -10.25 -12.50
CA TRP A 320 7.75 -10.92 -11.45
C TRP A 320 8.35 -10.65 -10.06
N GLN A 321 9.68 -10.76 -9.95
CA GLN A 321 10.39 -10.49 -8.70
C GLN A 321 10.25 -9.03 -8.28
N GLU A 322 10.29 -8.10 -9.24
CA GLU A 322 10.06 -6.68 -8.98
C GLU A 322 8.65 -6.42 -8.45
N GLU A 323 7.62 -6.99 -9.08
CA GLU A 323 6.25 -6.90 -8.62
C GLU A 323 6.09 -7.46 -7.20
N PHE A 324 6.69 -8.64 -6.93
CA PHE A 324 6.67 -9.23 -5.60
C PHE A 324 7.31 -8.33 -4.55
N MET A 325 8.52 -7.82 -4.82
CA MET A 325 9.27 -6.99 -3.89
C MET A 325 8.56 -5.66 -3.62
N ASN A 326 7.96 -5.04 -4.64
CA ASN A 326 7.17 -3.83 -4.49
C ASN A 326 5.95 -4.07 -3.58
N LYS A 327 5.18 -5.13 -3.85
CA LYS A 327 4.01 -5.48 -3.03
C LYS A 327 4.36 -5.85 -1.59
N ILE A 328 5.54 -6.44 -1.34
CA ILE A 328 6.08 -6.69 0.01
C ILE A 328 6.36 -5.37 0.73
N ASP A 329 7.04 -4.46 0.05
CA ASP A 329 7.41 -3.16 0.62
C ASP A 329 6.18 -2.26 0.88
N GLU A 330 5.21 -2.25 -0.02
CA GLU A 330 3.93 -1.54 0.14
C GLU A 330 3.13 -2.02 1.35
N ARG A 331 3.23 -3.31 1.68
CA ARG A 331 2.55 -3.89 2.84
C ARG A 331 3.36 -3.76 4.15
N GLY A 332 4.59 -3.28 4.09
CA GLY A 332 5.50 -3.31 5.24
C GLY A 332 5.83 -4.74 5.70
N TRP A 333 5.74 -5.72 4.79
CA TRP A 333 6.00 -7.11 5.09
C TRP A 333 7.49 -7.42 5.05
N ARG A 334 7.91 -8.39 5.85
CA ARG A 334 9.30 -8.79 5.97
C ARG A 334 9.67 -9.79 4.87
N CYS A 335 10.72 -9.48 4.14
CA CYS A 335 11.47 -10.36 3.26
C CYS A 335 12.95 -9.97 3.45
N ASP A 336 13.73 -10.83 4.09
CA ASP A 336 15.04 -10.47 4.64
C ASP A 336 16.18 -10.55 3.63
N ILE A 337 16.01 -11.34 2.57
CA ILE A 337 17.05 -11.72 1.62
C ILE A 337 16.46 -11.71 0.21
N LEU A 338 17.18 -11.11 -0.73
CA LEU A 338 16.88 -11.23 -2.16
C LEU A 338 17.50 -12.51 -2.70
N ASP A 339 16.68 -13.45 -3.18
CA ASP A 339 17.13 -14.72 -3.76
C ASP A 339 17.08 -14.67 -5.29
N MET A 340 18.15 -15.11 -5.93
CA MET A 340 18.32 -15.06 -7.38
C MET A 340 18.98 -16.34 -7.91
N HIS A 341 18.60 -16.74 -9.13
CA HIS A 341 19.34 -17.70 -9.94
C HIS A 341 20.13 -16.97 -11.00
N CYS A 342 21.45 -17.21 -11.05
CA CYS A 342 22.35 -16.45 -11.89
C CYS A 342 23.16 -17.39 -12.80
N TYR A 343 22.54 -17.88 -13.86
CA TYR A 343 23.23 -18.66 -14.90
C TYR A 343 23.88 -17.74 -15.94
N TRP A 344 24.63 -16.77 -15.43
CA TRP A 344 25.13 -15.64 -16.19
C TRP A 344 26.53 -15.85 -16.72
N LEU A 345 26.89 -15.05 -17.70
CA LEU A 345 28.31 -14.87 -18.10
C LEU A 345 29.05 -14.02 -17.06
N THR A 346 30.35 -14.19 -17.00
CA THR A 346 31.22 -13.61 -15.97
C THR A 346 31.03 -12.11 -15.75
N GLY A 347 30.92 -11.33 -16.84
CA GLY A 347 30.74 -9.87 -16.75
C GLY A 347 29.42 -9.41 -16.15
N SER A 348 28.37 -10.22 -16.26
CA SER A 348 27.03 -9.88 -15.79
C SER A 348 26.91 -9.86 -14.26
N PHE A 349 27.78 -10.54 -13.52
CA PHE A 349 27.78 -10.55 -12.06
C PHE A 349 28.07 -9.19 -11.43
N SER A 350 28.65 -8.24 -12.18
CA SER A 350 28.80 -6.85 -11.72
C SER A 350 27.49 -6.12 -11.53
N SER A 351 26.39 -6.56 -12.16
CA SER A 351 25.07 -5.95 -12.02
C SER A 351 24.38 -6.24 -10.66
N LEU A 352 24.90 -7.18 -9.88
CA LEU A 352 24.36 -7.50 -8.54
C LEU A 352 24.30 -6.28 -7.61
N SER A 353 25.22 -5.32 -7.75
CA SER A 353 25.18 -4.08 -6.97
C SER A 353 23.91 -3.28 -7.25
N GLY A 354 23.45 -3.24 -8.50
CA GLY A 354 22.19 -2.56 -8.87
C GLY A 354 20.96 -3.20 -8.23
N TYR A 355 20.94 -4.53 -8.11
CA TYR A 355 19.85 -5.22 -7.41
C TYR A 355 19.87 -4.92 -5.91
N TYR A 356 21.05 -4.93 -5.27
CA TYR A 356 21.18 -4.52 -3.89
C TYR A 356 20.72 -3.06 -3.70
N ASP A 357 21.16 -2.15 -4.58
CA ASP A 357 20.81 -0.74 -4.50
C ASP A 357 19.30 -0.50 -4.64
N LYS A 358 18.65 -1.28 -5.50
CA LYS A 358 17.21 -1.22 -5.72
C LYS A 358 16.41 -1.74 -4.52
N TYR A 359 16.77 -2.90 -3.99
CA TYR A 359 15.95 -3.59 -2.99
C TYR A 359 16.44 -3.46 -1.55
N LYS A 360 17.71 -3.04 -1.35
CA LYS A 360 18.35 -2.88 -0.03
C LYS A 360 18.28 -4.13 0.86
N ARG A 361 18.45 -5.30 0.23
CA ARG A 361 18.48 -6.60 0.90
C ARG A 361 19.77 -7.34 0.55
N PRO A 362 20.39 -8.07 1.49
CA PRO A 362 21.53 -8.96 1.14
C PRO A 362 21.06 -9.95 0.09
N ILE A 363 21.99 -10.34 -0.78
CA ILE A 363 21.68 -11.22 -1.92
C ILE A 363 22.15 -12.64 -1.59
N TRP A 364 21.26 -13.59 -1.79
CA TRP A 364 21.58 -14.99 -1.94
C TRP A 364 21.46 -15.38 -3.41
N ILE A 365 22.48 -16.07 -3.93
CA ILE A 365 22.43 -16.66 -5.26
C ILE A 365 22.28 -18.16 -5.04
N THR A 366 21.06 -18.64 -5.05
CA THR A 366 20.80 -20.03 -4.66
C THR A 366 21.05 -21.02 -5.78
N GLU A 367 21.16 -20.56 -7.01
CA GLU A 367 21.68 -21.36 -8.13
C GLU A 367 22.55 -20.51 -9.05
N TRP A 368 23.72 -21.02 -9.37
CA TRP A 368 24.58 -20.42 -10.37
C TRP A 368 25.58 -21.43 -10.95
N LEU A 369 25.90 -21.25 -12.20
CA LEU A 369 27.09 -21.79 -12.84
C LEU A 369 27.39 -20.97 -14.09
N TRP A 370 28.66 -20.95 -14.51
CA TRP A 370 29.03 -20.24 -15.72
C TRP A 370 28.70 -21.07 -16.96
N GLY A 371 27.96 -20.44 -17.91
CA GLY A 371 27.75 -21.00 -19.24
C GLY A 371 26.85 -22.23 -19.28
N ALA A 372 25.72 -22.17 -18.57
CA ALA A 372 24.72 -23.21 -18.61
C ALA A 372 24.23 -23.51 -20.05
N SER A 373 23.96 -24.78 -20.34
CA SER A 373 23.61 -25.22 -21.69
C SER A 373 22.23 -24.71 -22.17
N TRP A 374 21.32 -24.41 -21.24
CA TRP A 374 19.98 -23.88 -21.53
C TRP A 374 19.91 -22.36 -21.67
N ASN A 375 20.98 -21.65 -21.32
CA ASN A 375 21.05 -20.20 -21.47
C ASN A 375 21.45 -19.86 -22.92
N SER A 376 20.86 -18.84 -23.53
CA SER A 376 21.21 -18.36 -24.88
C SER A 376 22.68 -17.94 -25.01
N ASN A 377 23.28 -17.57 -23.89
CA ASN A 377 24.70 -17.30 -23.75
C ASN A 377 25.49 -18.53 -23.28
N GLY A 378 24.87 -19.71 -23.32
CA GLY A 378 25.44 -20.95 -22.80
C GLY A 378 26.75 -21.31 -23.48
N ALA A 379 27.75 -21.57 -22.66
CA ALA A 379 29.13 -21.85 -23.10
C ALA A 379 29.48 -23.33 -23.05
N PHE A 380 28.58 -24.23 -22.61
CA PHE A 380 28.89 -25.66 -22.52
C PHE A 380 28.69 -26.40 -23.85
N GLY A 381 28.67 -25.68 -24.96
CA GLY A 381 28.67 -26.24 -26.30
C GLY A 381 30.01 -26.91 -26.72
N SER A 382 30.06 -27.40 -27.93
CA SER A 382 31.27 -27.93 -28.50
C SER A 382 32.38 -26.87 -28.55
N GLY A 383 33.56 -27.18 -27.97
CA GLY A 383 34.72 -26.27 -27.97
C GLY A 383 34.99 -25.56 -26.64
N VAL A 384 34.11 -25.62 -25.66
CA VAL A 384 34.41 -25.10 -24.31
C VAL A 384 35.29 -26.09 -23.56
N THR A 385 36.43 -25.60 -23.09
CA THR A 385 37.40 -26.41 -22.32
C THR A 385 37.17 -26.31 -20.83
N ASP A 386 37.59 -27.32 -20.07
CA ASP A 386 37.57 -27.31 -18.60
C ASP A 386 38.35 -26.11 -18.03
N SER A 387 39.45 -25.72 -18.68
CA SER A 387 40.23 -24.54 -18.29
C SER A 387 39.44 -23.24 -18.40
N GLN A 388 38.61 -23.10 -19.43
CA GLN A 388 37.71 -21.93 -19.58
C GLN A 388 36.62 -21.92 -18.49
N ILE A 389 36.06 -23.08 -18.16
CA ILE A 389 35.05 -23.20 -17.10
C ILE A 389 35.67 -22.80 -15.74
N VAL A 390 36.85 -23.35 -15.44
CA VAL A 390 37.61 -23.04 -14.22
C VAL A 390 37.97 -21.56 -14.13
N SER A 391 38.49 -20.98 -15.20
CA SER A 391 38.87 -19.57 -15.22
C SER A 391 37.71 -18.63 -15.04
N ASN A 392 36.58 -18.87 -15.73
CA ASN A 392 35.42 -18.04 -15.60
C ASN A 392 34.75 -18.20 -14.22
N THR A 393 34.64 -19.43 -13.70
CA THR A 393 34.19 -19.69 -12.35
C THR A 393 35.03 -18.98 -11.29
N SER A 394 36.36 -19.00 -11.43
CA SER A 394 37.29 -18.30 -10.53
C SER A 394 37.06 -16.78 -10.54
N ASN A 395 36.87 -16.20 -11.73
CA ASN A 395 36.58 -14.77 -11.85
C ASN A 395 35.22 -14.39 -11.21
N ILE A 396 34.19 -15.22 -11.39
CA ILE A 396 32.87 -15.03 -10.73
C ILE A 396 33.04 -15.12 -9.20
N LEU A 397 33.72 -16.15 -8.69
CA LEU A 397 33.98 -16.31 -7.26
C LEU A 397 34.71 -15.08 -6.67
N ASN A 398 35.66 -14.53 -7.36
CA ASN A 398 36.32 -13.29 -6.95
C ASN A 398 35.32 -12.12 -6.85
N THR A 399 34.43 -11.99 -7.81
CA THR A 399 33.38 -10.95 -7.79
C THR A 399 32.44 -11.15 -6.59
N LEU A 400 31.96 -12.38 -6.39
CA LEU A 400 31.01 -12.71 -5.31
C LEU A 400 31.63 -12.54 -3.91
N ASN A 401 32.92 -12.94 -3.77
CA ASN A 401 33.62 -12.84 -2.50
C ASN A 401 33.89 -11.40 -2.09
N ASN A 402 34.16 -10.52 -3.05
CA ASN A 402 34.40 -9.11 -2.82
C ASN A 402 33.11 -8.29 -2.63
N ALA A 403 31.96 -8.81 -3.03
CA ALA A 403 30.67 -8.16 -2.85
C ALA A 403 30.16 -8.39 -1.43
N ALA A 404 30.27 -7.38 -0.56
CA ALA A 404 29.87 -7.49 0.85
C ALA A 404 28.36 -7.68 1.06
N TYR A 405 27.54 -7.25 0.09
CA TYR A 405 26.08 -7.44 0.05
C TYR A 405 25.66 -8.83 -0.44
N VAL A 406 26.58 -9.65 -1.00
CA VAL A 406 26.33 -11.06 -1.32
C VAL A 406 26.62 -11.89 -0.07
N GLU A 407 25.57 -12.50 0.50
CA GLU A 407 25.68 -13.26 1.73
C GLU A 407 25.93 -14.75 1.48
N ARG A 408 25.33 -15.32 0.43
CA ARG A 408 25.48 -16.74 0.05
C ARG A 408 25.49 -16.90 -1.46
N TYR A 409 26.18 -17.94 -1.94
CA TYR A 409 26.11 -18.42 -3.31
C TYR A 409 26.24 -19.94 -3.37
N PHE A 410 25.33 -20.62 -4.11
CA PHE A 410 25.22 -22.07 -4.18
C PHE A 410 25.48 -22.53 -5.60
N TYR A 411 26.55 -23.27 -5.80
CA TYR A 411 26.91 -23.77 -7.12
C TYR A 411 25.97 -24.89 -7.56
N TRP A 412 25.42 -24.78 -8.76
CA TRP A 412 24.58 -25.81 -9.35
C TRP A 412 25.40 -26.97 -9.89
N ASN A 413 25.23 -28.16 -9.33
CA ASN A 413 26.06 -29.32 -9.60
C ASN A 413 25.38 -30.37 -10.51
N SER A 414 24.33 -30.04 -11.25
CA SER A 414 23.57 -31.01 -12.06
C SER A 414 24.09 -31.16 -13.49
N GLU A 415 24.76 -30.16 -14.06
CA GLU A 415 25.33 -30.22 -15.39
C GLU A 415 26.57 -31.12 -15.45
N SER A 416 26.66 -31.99 -16.46
CA SER A 416 27.74 -32.98 -16.56
C SER A 416 29.11 -32.35 -16.66
N LYS A 417 29.28 -31.21 -17.32
CA LYS A 417 30.53 -30.46 -17.43
C LYS A 417 30.77 -29.51 -16.25
N ALA A 418 29.72 -29.17 -15.51
CA ALA A 418 29.79 -28.31 -14.35
C ALA A 418 29.90 -29.07 -13.01
N LYS A 419 29.95 -30.41 -13.03
CA LYS A 419 30.16 -31.18 -11.81
C LYS A 419 31.50 -30.81 -11.16
N ILE A 420 31.43 -30.33 -9.93
CA ILE A 420 32.58 -30.01 -9.12
C ILE A 420 33.01 -31.15 -8.20
N TYR A 421 32.20 -32.22 -8.16
CA TYR A 421 32.52 -33.47 -7.46
C TYR A 421 32.03 -34.68 -8.26
N ASN A 422 32.85 -35.69 -8.42
CA ASN A 422 32.53 -36.92 -9.12
C ASN A 422 33.39 -38.08 -8.57
N GLY A 423 33.09 -38.53 -7.34
CA GLY A 423 33.93 -39.56 -6.67
C GLY A 423 35.30 -39.08 -6.19
N GLY A 424 35.58 -37.80 -6.41
CA GLY A 424 36.81 -37.08 -6.04
C GLY A 424 36.77 -35.68 -6.66
N LEU A 425 37.58 -34.75 -6.14
CA LEU A 425 37.58 -33.39 -6.65
C LEU A 425 38.19 -33.28 -8.05
N THR A 426 37.40 -32.78 -8.98
CA THR A 426 37.84 -32.28 -10.28
C THR A 426 38.74 -31.04 -10.10
N THR A 427 39.34 -30.54 -11.17
CA THR A 427 40.06 -29.24 -11.13
C THR A 427 39.15 -28.11 -10.71
N LEU A 428 37.93 -28.07 -11.24
CA LEU A 428 36.91 -27.09 -10.86
C LEU A 428 36.53 -27.25 -9.36
N GLY A 429 36.30 -28.48 -8.90
CA GLY A 429 36.00 -28.75 -7.49
C GLY A 429 37.12 -28.34 -6.54
N LYS A 430 38.39 -28.54 -6.91
CA LYS A 430 39.54 -28.06 -6.13
C LYS A 430 39.60 -26.55 -6.06
N THR A 431 39.32 -25.87 -7.18
CA THR A 431 39.26 -24.41 -7.25
C THR A 431 38.16 -23.89 -6.34
N TYR A 432 36.97 -24.46 -6.43
CA TYR A 432 35.83 -24.08 -5.59
C TYR A 432 36.13 -24.30 -4.08
N ALA A 433 36.63 -25.48 -3.71
CA ALA A 433 36.97 -25.85 -2.33
C ALA A 433 38.07 -24.98 -1.72
N SER A 434 39.00 -24.46 -2.53
CA SER A 434 40.08 -23.59 -2.07
C SER A 434 39.71 -22.12 -1.96
N THR A 435 38.53 -21.74 -2.47
CA THR A 435 38.08 -20.33 -2.46
C THR A 435 37.56 -19.95 -1.07
N ASP A 436 38.11 -18.87 -0.50
CA ASP A 436 37.66 -18.32 0.77
C ASP A 436 36.69 -17.15 0.51
N GLY A 437 35.41 -17.40 0.73
CA GLY A 437 34.39 -16.37 0.60
C GLY A 437 34.26 -15.44 1.82
N GLY A 438 34.98 -15.75 2.91
CA GLY A 438 34.79 -15.05 4.17
C GLY A 438 33.40 -15.37 4.82
N LEU A 439 33.03 -14.58 5.85
CA LEU A 439 31.70 -14.66 6.46
C LEU A 439 30.64 -14.18 5.48
N GLY A 440 29.48 -14.82 5.52
CA GLY A 440 28.35 -14.48 4.66
C GLY A 440 27.55 -13.31 5.20
N TYR A 441 27.05 -13.43 6.41
CA TYR A 441 26.25 -12.38 7.03
C TYR A 441 27.11 -11.16 7.40
N ASN A 442 26.59 -9.99 7.06
CA ASN A 442 27.16 -8.71 7.45
C ASN A 442 26.02 -7.79 7.91
N SER A 443 26.05 -7.40 9.17
CA SER A 443 25.01 -6.59 9.81
C SER A 443 24.75 -5.24 9.11
N THR A 444 25.77 -4.68 8.43
CA THR A 444 25.61 -3.44 7.64
C THR A 444 24.63 -3.58 6.48
N TYR A 445 24.47 -4.80 5.94
CA TYR A 445 23.57 -5.10 4.83
C TYR A 445 22.29 -5.80 5.28
N ALA A 446 22.13 -6.03 6.57
CA ALA A 446 20.91 -6.65 7.10
C ALA A 446 19.69 -5.79 6.80
N TYR A 447 18.62 -6.43 6.35
CA TYR A 447 17.39 -5.73 6.04
C TYR A 447 16.66 -5.26 7.30
N VAL A 448 16.18 -4.03 7.25
CA VAL A 448 15.26 -3.47 8.24
C VAL A 448 13.91 -3.29 7.56
N PRO A 449 12.87 -4.03 7.98
CA PRO A 449 11.55 -3.94 7.36
C PRO A 449 10.98 -2.53 7.42
N LYS A 450 10.34 -2.10 6.35
CA LYS A 450 9.67 -0.80 6.28
C LYS A 450 8.52 -0.75 7.27
N VAL A 451 8.36 0.37 7.94
CA VAL A 451 7.18 0.65 8.75
C VAL A 451 6.18 1.35 7.84
N VAL A 452 5.07 0.68 7.55
CA VAL A 452 3.97 1.22 6.73
C VAL A 452 2.76 1.40 7.63
N ILE A 453 2.40 2.63 7.89
CA ILE A 453 1.19 2.97 8.65
C ILE A 453 0.10 3.36 7.67
N ASN A 454 -0.95 2.57 7.65
CA ASN A 454 -2.12 2.81 6.80
C ASN A 454 -3.08 3.77 7.51
N ILE A 455 -3.75 4.59 6.73
CA ILE A 455 -4.89 5.37 7.21
C ILE A 455 -6.10 4.46 7.43
N PRO A 456 -7.01 4.78 8.37
CA PRO A 456 -8.29 4.09 8.48
C PRO A 456 -9.09 4.23 7.18
N TYR A 457 -9.84 3.21 6.80
CA TYR A 457 -10.59 3.21 5.55
C TYR A 457 -12.02 2.67 5.72
N SER A 458 -12.86 2.84 4.69
CA SER A 458 -14.29 2.47 4.72
C SER A 458 -15.05 3.08 5.89
N LEU A 459 -14.74 4.33 6.27
CA LEU A 459 -15.44 5.02 7.32
C LEU A 459 -16.90 5.25 6.91
N LYS A 460 -17.80 4.83 7.80
CA LYS A 460 -19.23 5.14 7.74
C LYS A 460 -19.65 5.71 9.09
N TYR A 461 -20.48 6.72 9.07
CA TYR A 461 -21.04 7.24 10.31
C TYR A 461 -22.48 7.71 10.15
N THR A 462 -23.19 7.72 11.25
CA THR A 462 -24.51 8.36 11.42
C THR A 462 -24.44 9.25 12.63
N ALA A 463 -24.91 10.48 12.50
CA ALA A 463 -24.98 11.44 13.58
C ALA A 463 -26.39 12.01 13.69
N ASN A 464 -26.81 12.29 14.90
CA ASN A 464 -28.01 13.07 15.20
C ASN A 464 -27.63 14.16 16.24
N SER A 465 -28.55 14.93 16.70
CA SER A 465 -28.28 16.10 17.57
C SER A 465 -27.38 15.80 18.79
N ASN A 466 -27.33 14.57 19.28
CA ASN A 466 -26.57 14.23 20.49
C ASN A 466 -25.76 12.91 20.39
N GLU A 467 -25.91 12.16 19.34
CA GLU A 467 -25.30 10.83 19.23
C GLU A 467 -24.52 10.68 17.94
N ILE A 468 -23.44 9.95 18.01
CA ILE A 468 -22.61 9.55 16.86
C ILE A 468 -22.34 8.05 16.88
N SER A 469 -22.47 7.40 15.76
CA SER A 469 -22.02 6.02 15.55
C SER A 469 -21.13 5.97 14.33
N LEU A 470 -19.93 5.41 14.50
CA LEU A 470 -18.95 5.22 13.43
C LEU A 470 -18.61 3.74 13.26
N SER A 471 -18.29 3.34 12.06
CA SER A 471 -17.68 2.05 11.74
C SER A 471 -16.63 2.24 10.66
N TRP A 472 -15.50 1.53 10.79
CA TRP A 472 -14.39 1.62 9.83
C TRP A 472 -13.56 0.34 9.84
N LYS A 473 -12.58 0.27 8.95
CA LYS A 473 -11.58 -0.79 8.90
C LYS A 473 -10.17 -0.22 9.06
N ASP A 474 -9.28 -1.04 9.59
CA ASP A 474 -7.87 -0.74 9.77
C ASP A 474 -6.99 -1.93 9.41
N LYS A 475 -5.81 -1.67 8.83
CA LYS A 475 -4.82 -2.69 8.43
C LYS A 475 -3.63 -2.79 9.37
N ASN A 476 -3.47 -1.85 10.31
CA ASN A 476 -2.24 -1.74 11.08
C ASN A 476 -2.16 -2.74 12.25
N GLY A 477 -3.32 -3.19 12.76
CA GLY A 477 -3.35 -3.97 13.99
C GLY A 477 -2.77 -3.16 15.15
N ASP A 478 -1.90 -3.77 15.92
CA ASP A 478 -1.24 -3.20 17.11
C ASP A 478 0.07 -2.44 16.81
N MET A 479 0.38 -2.19 15.53
CA MET A 479 1.55 -1.38 15.16
C MET A 479 1.44 0.08 15.58
N ILE A 480 0.22 0.63 15.58
CA ILE A 480 -0.09 2.01 15.93
C ILE A 480 -0.20 2.18 17.45
N ASP A 481 -0.11 3.42 17.93
CA ASP A 481 -0.18 3.72 19.36
C ASP A 481 -1.62 3.84 19.85
N GLU A 482 -2.46 4.53 19.07
CA GLU A 482 -3.87 4.76 19.39
C GLU A 482 -4.67 5.09 18.13
N ILE A 483 -5.99 5.02 18.24
CA ILE A 483 -6.93 5.42 17.20
C ILE A 483 -7.77 6.58 17.75
N LEU A 484 -7.75 7.72 17.09
CA LEU A 484 -8.50 8.90 17.49
C LEU A 484 -9.83 8.97 16.76
N ILE A 485 -10.91 9.23 17.51
CA ILE A 485 -12.18 9.67 16.97
C ILE A 485 -12.18 11.19 17.02
N GLN A 486 -12.25 11.82 15.86
CA GLN A 486 -12.08 13.27 15.74
C GLN A 486 -13.26 13.91 15.01
N TYR A 487 -13.54 15.15 15.38
CA TYR A 487 -14.56 15.99 14.78
C TYR A 487 -14.09 17.44 14.63
N LYS A 488 -14.69 18.15 13.72
CA LYS A 488 -14.50 19.59 13.55
C LYS A 488 -15.78 20.25 13.05
N ASP A 489 -15.93 21.53 13.39
CA ASP A 489 -16.88 22.36 12.67
C ASP A 489 -16.51 22.44 11.20
N GLU A 490 -17.50 22.56 10.37
CA GLU A 490 -17.28 22.69 8.93
C GLU A 490 -16.35 23.87 8.59
N GLU A 491 -16.40 24.97 9.35
CA GLU A 491 -15.56 26.14 9.20
C GLU A 491 -14.14 26.02 9.81
N SER A 492 -13.89 25.01 10.62
CA SER A 492 -12.64 24.82 11.32
C SER A 492 -11.60 24.07 10.51
N THR A 493 -10.35 24.49 10.58
CA THR A 493 -9.20 23.70 10.10
C THR A 493 -8.65 22.76 11.18
N THR A 494 -9.08 22.92 12.42
CA THR A 494 -8.57 22.17 13.58
C THR A 494 -9.50 21.03 13.94
N TRP A 495 -8.94 19.83 14.01
CA TRP A 495 -9.65 18.64 14.47
C TRP A 495 -9.62 18.53 15.99
N ASN A 496 -10.77 18.39 16.62
CA ASN A 496 -10.94 18.10 18.03
C ASN A 496 -11.00 16.58 18.24
N THR A 497 -10.38 16.07 19.29
CA THR A 497 -10.46 14.65 19.63
C THR A 497 -11.61 14.43 20.62
N LEU A 498 -12.58 13.61 20.25
CA LEU A 498 -13.65 13.18 21.13
C LEU A 498 -13.14 12.13 22.11
N THR A 499 -12.41 11.15 21.62
CA THR A 499 -11.84 10.04 22.41
C THR A 499 -10.71 9.35 21.63
N SER A 500 -9.92 8.55 22.35
CA SER A 500 -8.99 7.61 21.75
C SER A 500 -9.37 6.17 22.10
N LEU A 501 -9.03 5.24 21.22
CA LEU A 501 -9.24 3.81 21.36
C LEU A 501 -7.90 3.10 21.26
N SER A 502 -7.76 1.99 21.99
CA SER A 502 -6.62 1.11 21.82
C SER A 502 -6.75 0.30 20.53
N PRO A 503 -5.66 0.12 19.76
CA PRO A 503 -5.66 -0.79 18.62
C PRO A 503 -5.92 -2.23 19.05
N GLN A 504 -6.47 -3.04 18.13
CA GLN A 504 -6.68 -4.47 18.33
C GLN A 504 -5.53 -5.25 17.69
N ASP A 505 -5.15 -6.36 18.31
CA ASP A 505 -4.19 -7.28 17.72
C ASP A 505 -4.66 -7.75 16.34
N LYS A 506 -3.74 -7.80 15.39
CA LYS A 506 -4.01 -8.37 14.08
C LYS A 506 -4.05 -9.90 14.18
N THR A 507 -5.21 -10.48 13.94
CA THR A 507 -5.43 -11.92 13.98
C THR A 507 -5.73 -12.47 12.59
N ASN A 508 -5.17 -13.65 12.27
CA ASN A 508 -5.44 -14.38 11.01
C ASN A 508 -5.20 -13.58 9.74
N GLY A 509 -4.32 -12.58 9.77
CA GLY A 509 -4.01 -11.75 8.62
C GLY A 509 -5.16 -10.85 8.13
N SER A 510 -6.31 -10.85 8.79
CA SER A 510 -7.49 -10.09 8.40
C SER A 510 -7.42 -8.65 8.88
N ASP A 511 -7.98 -7.75 8.09
CA ASP A 511 -8.16 -6.37 8.50
C ASP A 511 -9.14 -6.29 9.67
N GLN A 512 -8.83 -5.43 10.65
CA GLN A 512 -9.67 -5.21 11.81
C GLN A 512 -10.87 -4.35 11.43
N SER A 513 -12.05 -4.73 11.96
CA SER A 513 -13.26 -3.91 11.88
C SER A 513 -13.51 -3.27 13.23
N TYR A 514 -13.66 -1.97 13.23
CA TYR A 514 -13.92 -1.16 14.42
C TYR A 514 -15.28 -0.52 14.37
N SER A 515 -15.85 -0.27 15.55
CA SER A 515 -17.04 0.56 15.72
C SER A 515 -16.92 1.39 16.98
N TYR A 516 -17.53 2.56 16.95
CA TYR A 516 -17.64 3.45 18.11
C TYR A 516 -19.04 4.05 18.15
N SER A 517 -19.61 4.14 19.34
CA SER A 517 -20.84 4.91 19.58
C SER A 517 -20.61 5.79 20.80
N GLY A 518 -20.98 7.05 20.69
CA GLY A 518 -20.77 8.04 21.73
C GLY A 518 -21.76 9.19 21.66
N THR A 519 -21.62 10.13 22.58
CA THR A 519 -22.47 11.32 22.65
C THR A 519 -21.65 12.58 22.51
N LEU A 520 -22.15 13.52 21.72
CA LEU A 520 -21.64 14.88 21.60
C LEU A 520 -22.82 15.78 21.21
N ALA A 521 -22.98 16.92 21.89
CA ALA A 521 -24.04 17.88 21.55
C ALA A 521 -23.81 18.41 20.11
N ASN A 522 -24.90 18.48 19.35
CA ASN A 522 -24.89 18.89 17.94
C ASN A 522 -23.97 18.02 17.05
N ALA A 523 -23.91 16.70 17.31
CA ALA A 523 -23.04 15.77 16.58
C ALA A 523 -23.29 15.76 15.07
N ASP A 524 -24.52 16.05 14.64
CA ASP A 524 -24.95 16.19 13.25
C ASP A 524 -24.44 17.47 12.55
N SER A 525 -23.94 18.43 13.30
CA SER A 525 -23.33 19.66 12.76
C SER A 525 -21.84 19.53 12.47
N TYR A 526 -21.20 18.42 12.87
CA TYR A 526 -19.76 18.22 12.72
C TYR A 526 -19.40 17.29 11.59
N ILE A 527 -18.20 17.52 11.02
CA ILE A 527 -17.53 16.58 10.14
C ILE A 527 -16.70 15.63 11.03
N TRP A 528 -16.74 14.34 10.71
CA TRP A 528 -16.11 13.29 11.49
C TRP A 528 -14.98 12.58 10.71
N ARG A 529 -13.90 12.23 11.41
CA ARG A 529 -12.88 11.33 10.90
C ARG A 529 -12.37 10.40 11.98
N VAL A 530 -11.72 9.32 11.53
CA VAL A 530 -10.90 8.43 12.35
C VAL A 530 -9.45 8.60 11.92
N ALA A 531 -8.55 8.67 12.88
CA ALA A 531 -7.12 8.86 12.64
C ALA A 531 -6.31 7.84 13.43
N ASN A 532 -5.27 7.28 12.84
CA ASN A 532 -4.27 6.47 13.52
C ASN A 532 -3.14 7.36 14.03
N VAL A 533 -2.57 7.03 15.17
CA VAL A 533 -1.37 7.69 15.71
C VAL A 533 -0.25 6.69 15.79
N PHE A 534 0.90 7.06 15.28
CA PHE A 534 2.13 6.29 15.40
C PHE A 534 3.31 7.25 15.61
N ASP A 535 4.07 7.02 16.69
CA ASP A 535 5.24 7.82 17.08
C ASP A 535 4.95 9.34 17.07
N GLY A 536 3.78 9.70 17.60
CA GLY A 536 3.30 11.09 17.68
C GLY A 536 2.80 11.68 16.36
N THR A 537 2.83 10.93 15.24
CA THR A 537 2.32 11.36 13.93
C THR A 537 0.90 10.87 13.74
N ILE A 538 0.03 11.74 13.20
CA ILE A 538 -1.38 11.43 12.92
C ILE A 538 -1.54 11.02 11.45
N TYR A 539 -2.10 9.85 11.23
CA TYR A 539 -2.41 9.28 9.91
C TYR A 539 -3.94 9.25 9.74
N ALA A 540 -4.45 10.11 8.89
CA ALA A 540 -5.88 10.22 8.62
C ALA A 540 -6.12 10.55 7.16
N THR A 541 -7.32 10.25 6.67
CA THR A 541 -7.74 10.74 5.36
C THR A 541 -7.78 12.25 5.37
N SER A 542 -7.29 12.87 4.30
CA SER A 542 -7.61 14.25 3.97
C SER A 542 -9.09 14.34 3.60
N ASP A 543 -9.66 15.53 3.70
CA ASP A 543 -10.93 15.79 3.02
C ASP A 543 -10.71 15.54 1.51
N PRO A 544 -11.66 14.91 0.79
CA PRO A 544 -11.56 14.80 -0.65
C PRO A 544 -11.49 16.18 -1.29
N VAL A 545 -10.60 16.36 -2.26
CA VAL A 545 -10.41 17.64 -2.96
C VAL A 545 -10.53 17.45 -4.46
N PHE A 546 -11.11 18.43 -5.11
CA PHE A 546 -11.11 18.58 -6.56
C PHE A 546 -9.90 19.39 -6.98
N LEU A 547 -9.19 18.93 -8.00
CA LEU A 547 -8.11 19.70 -8.62
C LEU A 547 -8.73 20.62 -9.68
N TYR A 548 -8.82 21.90 -9.37
CA TYR A 548 -9.41 22.93 -10.21
C TYR A 548 -8.33 23.87 -10.75
N ASN A 549 -8.33 24.08 -12.04
CA ASN A 549 -7.46 25.07 -12.70
C ASN A 549 -8.26 26.33 -12.99
N ASP A 550 -7.85 27.46 -12.44
CA ASP A 550 -8.59 28.73 -12.52
C ASP A 550 -8.51 29.37 -13.91
N GLU A 551 -7.39 29.24 -14.60
CA GLU A 551 -7.20 29.80 -15.96
C GLU A 551 -8.12 29.13 -16.99
N SER A 552 -8.27 27.83 -16.95
CA SER A 552 -9.18 27.08 -17.83
C SER A 552 -10.61 27.01 -17.32
N CYS A 553 -10.85 27.30 -16.03
CA CYS A 553 -12.09 27.07 -15.30
C CYS A 553 -12.56 25.62 -15.33
N LEU A 554 -11.61 24.66 -15.36
CA LEU A 554 -11.89 23.22 -15.49
C LEU A 554 -11.22 22.42 -14.38
N PHE A 555 -11.79 21.24 -14.12
CA PHE A 555 -11.29 20.25 -13.19
C PHE A 555 -10.52 19.14 -13.91
N ILE A 556 -9.73 18.36 -13.14
CA ILE A 556 -9.26 17.06 -13.61
C ILE A 556 -10.38 16.03 -13.46
N SER A 557 -10.61 15.27 -14.51
CA SER A 557 -11.50 14.11 -14.53
C SER A 557 -10.82 12.90 -15.16
N ALA A 558 -11.37 11.72 -14.95
CA ALA A 558 -10.90 10.50 -15.58
C ALA A 558 -11.05 10.57 -17.10
N GLY A 559 -10.15 9.91 -17.81
CA GLY A 559 -10.27 9.77 -19.27
C GLY A 559 -11.49 8.95 -19.70
N ALA A 560 -11.83 8.99 -20.96
CA ALA A 560 -13.07 8.42 -21.50
C ALA A 560 -13.19 6.89 -21.32
N ASN A 561 -12.06 6.17 -21.25
CA ASN A 561 -12.02 4.72 -21.10
C ASN A 561 -10.93 4.30 -20.11
N TRP A 562 -10.97 3.03 -19.69
CA TRP A 562 -9.90 2.42 -18.90
C TRP A 562 -8.55 2.55 -19.62
N GLY A 563 -7.52 2.91 -18.86
CA GLY A 563 -6.18 3.06 -19.41
C GLY A 563 -6.05 4.23 -20.39
N THR A 564 -6.84 5.29 -20.23
CA THR A 564 -6.72 6.54 -21.01
C THR A 564 -6.37 7.73 -20.13
N ARG A 565 -5.75 8.74 -20.71
CA ARG A 565 -5.35 9.96 -19.99
C ARG A 565 -6.54 10.64 -19.36
N SER A 566 -6.30 11.21 -18.19
CA SER A 566 -7.21 12.17 -17.57
C SER A 566 -7.45 13.37 -18.48
N ILE A 567 -8.60 13.96 -18.35
CA ILE A 567 -9.06 15.10 -19.17
C ILE A 567 -9.42 16.28 -18.28
N ALA A 568 -9.37 17.46 -18.86
CA ALA A 568 -9.99 18.64 -18.30
C ALA A 568 -11.52 18.56 -18.50
N SER A 569 -12.30 18.86 -17.46
CA SER A 569 -13.75 18.69 -17.48
C SER A 569 -14.44 19.78 -16.67
N GLU A 570 -15.65 20.13 -17.05
CA GLU A 570 -16.53 21.00 -16.26
C GLU A 570 -16.94 20.32 -14.95
N THR A 571 -16.95 18.98 -14.94
CA THR A 571 -17.22 18.15 -13.75
C THR A 571 -15.98 17.35 -13.40
N GLY A 572 -15.37 17.63 -12.25
CA GLY A 572 -14.18 16.94 -11.76
C GLY A 572 -14.52 15.63 -11.06
N ILE A 573 -13.44 14.89 -10.74
CA ILE A 573 -13.45 13.85 -9.73
C ILE A 573 -12.70 14.35 -8.50
N ASP A 574 -13.08 13.86 -7.34
CA ASP A 574 -12.39 14.15 -6.10
C ASP A 574 -11.20 13.21 -5.90
N PHE A 575 -10.18 13.70 -5.22
CA PHE A 575 -8.98 12.97 -4.87
C PHE A 575 -8.76 12.99 -3.37
N ILE A 576 -8.36 11.86 -2.81
CA ILE A 576 -7.83 11.79 -1.46
C ILE A 576 -6.32 11.86 -1.54
N LEU A 577 -5.73 12.85 -0.86
CA LEU A 577 -4.30 13.06 -0.82
C LEU A 577 -3.70 12.32 0.38
N THR A 578 -2.67 11.53 0.12
CA THR A 578 -1.89 10.87 1.19
C THR A 578 -0.44 11.32 1.06
N GLU A 579 0.08 11.96 2.11
CA GLU A 579 1.46 12.40 2.15
C GLU A 579 2.42 11.20 2.28
N THR A 580 3.41 11.15 1.40
CA THR A 580 4.47 10.13 1.40
C THR A 580 5.78 10.64 2.01
N GLY A 581 5.82 11.93 2.37
CA GLY A 581 6.96 12.61 2.98
C GLY A 581 7.59 13.67 2.08
N ASN A 582 8.24 14.66 2.70
CA ASN A 582 8.95 15.74 2.00
C ASN A 582 8.10 16.55 0.99
N GLY A 583 6.82 16.78 1.30
CA GLY A 583 5.90 17.52 0.42
C GLY A 583 5.47 16.74 -0.82
N LYS A 584 5.57 15.42 -0.78
CA LYS A 584 5.08 14.53 -1.82
C LYS A 584 3.81 13.82 -1.39
N TYR A 585 2.92 13.60 -2.34
CA TYR A 585 1.60 13.01 -2.13
C TYR A 585 1.26 11.98 -3.20
N THR A 586 0.50 10.97 -2.85
CA THR A 586 -0.27 10.16 -3.79
C THR A 586 -1.70 10.70 -3.86
N LEU A 587 -2.30 10.63 -5.05
CA LEU A 587 -3.64 11.12 -5.32
C LEU A 587 -4.55 9.93 -5.65
N ASP A 588 -5.34 9.50 -4.65
CA ASP A 588 -6.33 8.45 -4.83
C ASP A 588 -7.58 9.03 -5.49
N SER A 589 -7.89 8.57 -6.69
CA SER A 589 -9.05 8.99 -7.48
C SER A 589 -10.28 8.14 -7.23
N ASN A 590 -10.16 7.09 -6.42
CA ASN A 590 -11.22 6.11 -6.17
C ASN A 590 -11.82 5.48 -7.45
N ILE A 591 -11.02 5.37 -8.51
CA ILE A 591 -11.43 4.77 -9.79
C ILE A 591 -10.68 3.46 -9.99
N SER A 592 -11.42 2.34 -10.00
CA SER A 592 -10.88 1.00 -10.18
C SER A 592 -11.00 0.53 -11.64
N ASN A 593 -10.03 -0.22 -12.11
CA ASN A 593 -10.06 -0.90 -13.40
C ASN A 593 -10.33 -2.42 -13.28
N GLY A 594 -11.07 -2.83 -12.25
CA GLY A 594 -11.28 -4.23 -11.91
C GLY A 594 -10.20 -4.84 -11.02
N GLY A 595 -9.26 -4.02 -10.54
CA GLY A 595 -8.20 -4.34 -9.61
C GLY A 595 -8.08 -3.33 -8.47
N THR A 596 -6.85 -3.06 -8.05
CA THR A 596 -6.55 -2.11 -6.97
C THR A 596 -6.04 -0.75 -7.47
N ALA A 597 -5.82 -0.58 -8.76
CA ALA A 597 -5.31 0.66 -9.35
C ALA A 597 -6.41 1.71 -9.42
N HIS A 598 -6.26 2.78 -8.67
CA HIS A 598 -7.23 3.87 -8.56
C HIS A 598 -6.58 5.22 -8.23
N TYR A 599 -5.36 5.43 -8.70
CA TYR A 599 -4.59 6.66 -8.45
C TYR A 599 -4.36 7.43 -9.74
N LEU A 600 -4.13 8.74 -9.61
CA LEU A 600 -3.50 9.50 -10.68
C LEU A 600 -2.04 9.06 -10.78
N GLY A 601 -1.74 8.24 -11.77
CA GLY A 601 -0.42 7.67 -12.02
C GLY A 601 0.50 8.57 -12.83
N SER A 602 1.79 8.17 -12.93
CA SER A 602 2.77 8.86 -13.78
C SER A 602 2.44 8.83 -15.27
N ASN A 603 1.55 7.95 -15.73
CA ASN A 603 1.00 7.93 -17.08
C ASN A 603 -0.12 8.97 -17.29
N LEU A 604 -0.50 9.72 -16.27
CA LEU A 604 -1.63 10.65 -16.23
C LEU A 604 -3.00 9.97 -16.38
N PHE A 605 -3.12 8.71 -15.98
CA PHE A 605 -4.40 7.99 -15.91
C PHE A 605 -4.90 8.03 -14.46
N CYS A 606 -6.18 8.24 -14.27
CA CYS A 606 -6.79 8.21 -12.93
C CYS A 606 -7.07 6.79 -12.41
N ASP A 607 -6.88 5.77 -13.22
CA ASP A 607 -7.05 4.35 -12.92
C ASP A 607 -5.71 3.60 -12.93
N SER A 608 -4.65 4.23 -12.44
CA SER A 608 -3.29 3.70 -12.43
C SER A 608 -2.81 3.32 -11.04
N ASN A 609 -1.60 2.76 -10.97
CA ASN A 609 -0.87 2.56 -9.72
C ASN A 609 -0.49 3.91 -9.09
N PRO A 610 -0.27 3.98 -7.77
CA PRO A 610 0.12 5.20 -7.11
C PRO A 610 1.45 5.74 -7.65
N SER A 611 1.51 7.05 -7.84
CA SER A 611 2.72 7.80 -8.16
C SER A 611 2.86 8.98 -7.22
N GLU A 612 4.09 9.34 -6.90
CA GLU A 612 4.38 10.48 -6.04
C GLU A 612 4.37 11.79 -6.83
N TRP A 613 3.59 12.73 -6.36
CA TRP A 613 3.49 14.07 -6.87
C TRP A 613 4.01 15.08 -5.85
N THR A 614 4.87 16.00 -6.30
CA THR A 614 5.36 17.10 -5.46
C THR A 614 4.41 18.28 -5.58
N PHE A 615 3.92 18.76 -4.43
CA PHE A 615 3.10 19.96 -4.34
C PHE A 615 3.97 21.12 -3.88
N SER A 616 4.00 22.19 -4.67
CA SER A 616 4.72 23.42 -4.35
C SER A 616 3.74 24.58 -4.32
N GLU A 617 3.73 25.35 -3.23
CA GLU A 617 2.90 26.56 -3.11
C GLU A 617 3.26 27.55 -4.21
N ASP A 618 2.24 28.10 -4.87
CA ASP A 618 2.38 29.08 -5.97
C ASP A 618 1.38 30.24 -5.84
N GLY A 619 1.48 30.95 -4.72
CA GLY A 619 0.65 32.08 -4.41
C GLY A 619 -0.79 31.73 -4.05
N THR A 620 -1.67 32.71 -4.14
CA THR A 620 -3.10 32.56 -3.85
C THR A 620 -3.95 33.03 -5.02
N ILE A 621 -5.10 32.41 -5.19
CA ILE A 621 -6.16 32.79 -6.13
C ILE A 621 -7.44 32.92 -5.31
N ASP A 622 -8.09 34.07 -5.34
CA ASP A 622 -9.30 34.42 -4.59
C ASP A 622 -9.18 34.07 -3.08
N GLY A 623 -7.97 34.28 -2.51
CA GLY A 623 -7.69 34.01 -1.11
C GLY A 623 -7.43 32.53 -0.79
N GLN A 624 -7.50 31.62 -1.76
CA GLN A 624 -7.18 30.21 -1.61
C GLN A 624 -5.75 29.91 -2.06
N GLN A 625 -5.05 29.04 -1.36
CA GLN A 625 -3.69 28.62 -1.71
C GLN A 625 -3.68 27.87 -3.05
N ALA A 626 -2.88 28.34 -3.99
CA ALA A 626 -2.64 27.65 -5.25
C ALA A 626 -1.34 26.83 -5.19
N TYR A 627 -1.30 25.75 -5.97
CA TYR A 627 -0.17 24.83 -6.03
C TYR A 627 0.24 24.53 -7.47
N THR A 628 1.53 24.43 -7.71
CA THR A 628 2.03 23.63 -8.84
C THR A 628 2.22 22.20 -8.41
N ILE A 629 1.79 21.24 -9.24
CA ILE A 629 1.87 19.80 -8.99
C ILE A 629 2.81 19.22 -10.04
N SER A 630 3.85 18.51 -9.61
CA SER A 630 4.87 17.99 -10.52
C SER A 630 5.39 16.61 -10.14
N ASP A 631 5.94 15.91 -11.11
CA ASP A 631 6.78 14.73 -10.92
C ASP A 631 8.14 14.92 -11.61
N ASN A 632 8.89 13.84 -11.80
CA ASN A 632 10.20 13.89 -12.48
C ASN A 632 10.12 14.24 -13.97
N GLU A 633 8.93 14.19 -14.58
CA GLU A 633 8.72 14.43 -16.01
C GLU A 633 8.19 15.84 -16.31
N GLY A 634 7.69 16.55 -15.29
CA GLY A 634 7.22 17.91 -15.46
C GLY A 634 6.02 18.30 -14.60
N PHE A 635 5.45 19.47 -14.91
CA PHE A 635 4.32 20.06 -14.20
C PHE A 635 2.99 19.59 -14.79
N LEU A 636 2.09 19.11 -13.94
CA LEU A 636 0.73 18.76 -14.30
C LEU A 636 0.01 19.96 -14.88
N THR A 637 -0.49 19.87 -16.10
CA THR A 637 -0.98 21.02 -16.88
C THR A 637 -2.36 20.73 -17.45
N ALA A 638 -3.31 21.64 -17.19
CA ALA A 638 -4.67 21.56 -17.69
C ALA A 638 -4.74 21.80 -19.19
N ALA A 639 -5.75 21.24 -19.85
CA ALA A 639 -6.15 21.70 -21.18
C ALA A 639 -7.04 22.94 -21.07
N GLN A 640 -7.03 23.77 -22.10
CA GLN A 640 -7.86 25.00 -22.16
C GLN A 640 -9.34 24.73 -22.44
N THR A 641 -9.68 23.54 -22.90
CA THR A 641 -11.06 23.20 -23.29
C THR A 641 -11.47 21.87 -22.66
N ALA A 642 -12.73 21.75 -22.29
CA ALA A 642 -13.30 20.52 -21.80
C ALA A 642 -13.11 19.36 -22.80
N GLY A 643 -12.80 18.15 -22.29
CA GLY A 643 -12.44 16.99 -23.09
C GLY A 643 -10.97 16.93 -23.54
N GLY A 644 -10.19 18.02 -23.39
CA GLY A 644 -8.76 18.02 -23.68
C GLY A 644 -7.96 17.21 -22.65
N GLU A 645 -6.92 16.50 -23.11
CA GLU A 645 -6.08 15.69 -22.22
C GLU A 645 -5.26 16.55 -21.26
N ILE A 646 -5.14 16.09 -20.02
CA ILE A 646 -4.16 16.59 -19.05
C ILE A 646 -2.77 16.20 -19.53
N THR A 647 -1.83 17.12 -19.46
CA THR A 647 -0.47 16.96 -19.99
C THR A 647 0.59 17.34 -18.95
N ARG A 648 1.86 17.26 -19.33
CA ARG A 648 2.97 17.86 -18.60
C ARG A 648 3.63 18.97 -19.37
N SER A 649 4.03 20.00 -18.68
CA SER A 649 4.89 21.06 -19.23
C SER A 649 6.26 21.04 -18.54
N SER A 650 7.30 21.41 -19.23
CA SER A 650 8.65 21.52 -18.64
C SER A 650 8.82 22.79 -17.78
N THR A 651 7.92 23.76 -17.92
CA THR A 651 7.90 25.00 -17.15
C THR A 651 6.49 25.26 -16.65
N PRO A 652 6.31 25.77 -15.42
CA PRO A 652 4.99 26.11 -14.90
C PRO A 652 4.36 27.25 -15.68
N SER A 653 3.04 27.28 -15.77
CA SER A 653 2.21 28.32 -16.38
C SER A 653 0.91 28.43 -15.59
N ASP A 654 0.02 29.38 -15.94
CA ASP A 654 -1.29 29.50 -15.29
C ASP A 654 -2.11 28.21 -15.45
N LEU A 655 -1.96 27.48 -16.56
CA LEU A 655 -2.55 26.14 -16.74
C LEU A 655 -1.92 25.05 -15.87
N SER A 656 -0.81 25.31 -15.20
CA SER A 656 -0.18 24.38 -14.26
C SER A 656 -0.43 24.75 -12.79
N ARG A 657 -1.24 25.78 -12.53
CA ARG A 657 -1.62 26.21 -11.18
C ARG A 657 -2.97 25.63 -10.80
N TRP A 658 -3.00 24.93 -9.68
CA TRP A 658 -4.15 24.15 -9.22
C TRP A 658 -4.64 24.63 -7.86
N LEU A 659 -5.94 24.81 -7.74
CA LEU A 659 -6.61 24.92 -6.45
C LEU A 659 -7.07 23.55 -5.98
N LEU A 660 -6.92 23.28 -4.70
CA LEU A 660 -7.44 22.10 -4.01
C LEU A 660 -8.76 22.52 -3.38
N LEU A 661 -9.87 22.27 -4.09
CA LEU A 661 -11.19 22.68 -3.64
C LEU A 661 -11.92 21.52 -2.97
N THR A 662 -12.29 21.65 -1.72
CA THR A 662 -13.21 20.74 -1.06
C THR A 662 -14.62 20.91 -1.64
N ARG A 663 -15.50 19.92 -1.45
CA ARG A 663 -16.93 20.07 -1.79
C ARG A 663 -17.54 21.36 -1.24
N ARG A 664 -17.11 21.73 -0.05
CA ARG A 664 -17.53 22.95 0.62
C ARG A 664 -17.03 24.22 -0.06
N ASP A 665 -15.77 24.26 -0.50
CA ASP A 665 -15.26 25.42 -1.27
C ASP A 665 -16.06 25.59 -2.55
N LEU A 666 -16.44 24.48 -3.19
CA LEU A 666 -17.33 24.50 -4.35
C LEU A 666 -18.72 25.00 -3.99
N ILE A 667 -19.30 24.61 -2.86
CA ILE A 667 -20.58 25.12 -2.35
C ILE A 667 -20.48 26.62 -2.06
N ARG A 668 -19.39 27.10 -1.47
CA ARG A 668 -19.15 28.55 -1.26
C ARG A 668 -19.09 29.30 -2.58
N ARG A 669 -18.44 28.75 -3.60
CA ARG A 669 -18.44 29.35 -4.94
C ARG A 669 -19.84 29.45 -5.54
N MET A 670 -20.75 28.55 -5.22
CA MET A 670 -22.13 28.62 -5.65
C MET A 670 -22.84 29.92 -5.18
N ALA A 671 -22.38 30.54 -4.09
CA ALA A 671 -22.96 31.80 -3.62
C ALA A 671 -22.84 32.97 -4.66
N SER A 672 -21.93 32.86 -5.60
CA SER A 672 -21.79 33.84 -6.69
C SER A 672 -22.68 33.54 -7.90
N ALA A 673 -23.42 32.46 -7.91
CA ALA A 673 -24.26 32.06 -9.04
C ALA A 673 -25.41 33.09 -9.26
N THR A 674 -25.67 33.37 -10.52
CA THR A 674 -26.83 34.10 -10.96
C THR A 674 -27.49 33.36 -12.12
N GLU A 675 -28.70 33.71 -12.47
CA GLU A 675 -29.40 33.07 -13.58
C GLU A 675 -28.67 33.30 -14.94
N ASP A 676 -28.02 34.45 -15.12
CA ASP A 676 -27.20 34.73 -16.28
C ASP A 676 -25.82 34.05 -16.23
N HIS A 677 -25.35 33.73 -15.04
CA HIS A 677 -24.05 33.07 -14.78
C HIS A 677 -24.27 31.90 -13.82
N PRO A 678 -24.90 30.82 -14.28
CA PRO A 678 -25.14 29.64 -13.45
C PRO A 678 -23.81 28.92 -13.16
N ILE A 679 -23.74 28.33 -12.00
CA ILE A 679 -22.60 27.50 -11.60
C ILE A 679 -22.96 26.03 -11.73
N ASP A 680 -22.04 25.27 -12.33
CA ASP A 680 -22.16 23.81 -12.40
C ASP A 680 -22.05 23.19 -11.01
N ALA A 681 -23.16 22.63 -10.56
CA ALA A 681 -23.33 21.98 -9.27
C ALA A 681 -23.35 20.43 -9.40
N THR A 682 -22.94 19.88 -10.55
CA THR A 682 -22.97 18.45 -10.82
C THR A 682 -22.04 17.66 -9.86
N PHE A 683 -21.02 18.31 -9.27
CA PHE A 683 -20.21 17.71 -8.19
C PHE A 683 -21.04 17.26 -6.97
N LEU A 684 -22.26 17.78 -6.80
CA LEU A 684 -23.22 17.35 -5.78
C LEU A 684 -23.85 15.98 -6.09
N LEU A 685 -23.76 15.52 -7.35
CA LEU A 685 -24.30 14.25 -7.86
C LEU A 685 -23.16 13.26 -8.18
N PRO A 686 -22.53 12.60 -7.18
CA PRO A 686 -21.45 11.67 -7.46
C PRO A 686 -21.92 10.51 -8.36
N GLY A 687 -21.15 10.20 -9.40
CA GLY A 687 -21.52 9.21 -10.42
C GLY A 687 -22.63 9.66 -11.37
N ALA A 688 -22.75 10.96 -11.64
CA ALA A 688 -23.76 11.56 -12.52
C ALA A 688 -23.74 11.01 -13.97
N ASN A 689 -22.59 10.55 -14.44
CA ASN A 689 -22.42 9.95 -15.76
C ASN A 689 -22.22 8.41 -15.70
N PHE A 690 -22.60 7.78 -14.58
CA PHE A 690 -22.42 6.35 -14.33
C PHE A 690 -21.02 5.81 -14.68
N GLY A 691 -20.02 6.63 -14.45
CA GLY A 691 -18.64 6.48 -14.94
C GLY A 691 -17.93 5.18 -14.58
N ARG A 692 -16.65 5.20 -14.67
CA ARG A 692 -15.72 4.08 -14.86
C ARG A 692 -15.31 3.31 -13.60
N ASN A 693 -15.92 3.47 -12.46
CA ASN A 693 -15.58 2.72 -11.27
C ASN A 693 -16.49 1.50 -11.09
N ASP A 694 -16.03 0.51 -10.32
CA ASP A 694 -16.81 -0.71 -10.03
C ASP A 694 -18.07 -0.42 -9.22
N ALA A 695 -18.17 0.77 -8.68
CA ALA A 695 -19.28 1.24 -7.86
C ALA A 695 -20.22 2.22 -8.58
N ARG A 696 -20.34 2.13 -9.91
CA ARG A 696 -21.12 3.05 -10.78
C ARG A 696 -22.50 3.45 -10.22
N LEU A 697 -23.16 2.51 -9.57
CA LEU A 697 -24.49 2.73 -8.99
C LEU A 697 -24.47 2.83 -7.46
N THR A 698 -23.32 2.90 -6.82
CA THR A 698 -23.21 2.91 -5.34
C THR A 698 -23.84 4.14 -4.73
N ASN A 699 -23.70 5.29 -5.37
CA ASN A 699 -24.25 6.56 -4.88
C ASN A 699 -25.73 6.74 -5.27
N TRP A 700 -26.30 5.81 -6.02
CA TRP A 700 -27.66 5.86 -6.48
C TRP A 700 -28.56 4.91 -5.69
N THR A 701 -29.59 5.44 -5.09
CA THR A 701 -30.67 4.64 -4.52
C THR A 701 -31.50 4.06 -5.65
N LYS A 702 -31.68 2.75 -5.63
CA LYS A 702 -32.45 2.01 -6.63
C LYS A 702 -33.64 1.33 -5.96
N THR A 703 -34.81 1.76 -6.29
CA THR A 703 -36.05 1.10 -5.89
C THR A 703 -36.64 0.47 -7.12
N SER A 704 -36.78 -0.85 -7.12
CA SER A 704 -37.48 -1.57 -8.18
C SER A 704 -38.61 -2.35 -7.61
N ARG A 705 -39.78 -2.21 -8.21
CA ARG A 705 -40.96 -2.99 -7.89
C ARG A 705 -40.94 -4.41 -8.44
N THR A 706 -39.89 -4.72 -9.22
CA THR A 706 -39.59 -6.04 -9.73
C THR A 706 -38.19 -6.47 -9.27
N ALA A 707 -37.87 -7.76 -9.31
CA ALA A 707 -36.73 -8.36 -8.62
C ALA A 707 -35.34 -7.79 -8.98
N ASN A 708 -35.16 -7.11 -10.08
CA ASN A 708 -33.87 -6.53 -10.48
C ASN A 708 -34.03 -5.08 -10.90
N GLY A 709 -33.12 -4.22 -10.46
CA GLY A 709 -33.02 -2.83 -10.87
C GLY A 709 -32.37 -2.65 -12.23
N GLY A 710 -31.77 -1.52 -12.46
CA GLY A 710 -30.98 -1.23 -13.67
C GLY A 710 -29.71 -2.03 -13.76
N ASN A 711 -29.20 -2.13 -14.95
CA ASN A 711 -27.90 -2.64 -15.30
C ASN A 711 -27.02 -1.50 -15.84
N SER A 712 -25.73 -1.44 -15.50
CA SER A 712 -24.79 -0.43 -15.97
C SER A 712 -23.70 -1.09 -16.79
N GLU A 713 -23.75 -0.87 -18.10
CA GLU A 713 -22.73 -1.29 -19.07
C GLU A 713 -22.41 -0.13 -20.02
N ASN A 714 -21.22 -0.12 -20.60
CA ASN A 714 -20.78 0.95 -21.49
C ASN A 714 -21.04 2.37 -20.96
N TYR A 715 -20.96 2.54 -19.59
CA TYR A 715 -21.19 3.80 -18.86
C TYR A 715 -22.60 4.38 -18.98
N VAL A 716 -23.59 3.57 -19.35
CA VAL A 716 -24.99 3.92 -19.35
C VAL A 716 -25.79 2.97 -18.46
N VAL A 717 -26.93 3.40 -17.99
CA VAL A 717 -27.85 2.57 -17.20
C VAL A 717 -29.07 2.23 -18.03
N GLU A 718 -29.47 0.94 -18.01
CA GLU A 718 -30.69 0.49 -18.68
C GLU A 718 -31.67 -0.18 -17.71
N TYR A 719 -32.96 -0.04 -18.06
CA TYR A 719 -34.05 -0.80 -17.46
C TYR A 719 -34.88 -1.44 -18.58
N TRP A 720 -34.84 -2.76 -18.63
CA TRP A 720 -35.63 -3.57 -19.58
C TRP A 720 -36.81 -4.21 -18.89
N ASN A 721 -38.03 -3.93 -19.38
CA ASN A 721 -39.27 -4.55 -18.89
C ASN A 721 -39.42 -4.45 -17.36
N LYS A 722 -39.18 -3.27 -16.80
CA LYS A 722 -39.12 -3.02 -15.36
C LYS A 722 -39.85 -1.73 -14.98
N ASN A 723 -40.52 -1.75 -13.79
CA ASN A 723 -40.78 -0.54 -13.02
C ASN A 723 -39.49 -0.22 -12.24
N PHE A 724 -39.19 1.04 -12.09
CA PHE A 724 -37.99 1.44 -11.35
C PHE A 724 -38.11 2.86 -10.83
N ASP A 725 -37.29 3.15 -9.85
CA ASP A 725 -36.91 4.47 -9.39
C ASP A 725 -35.42 4.43 -9.08
N ILE A 726 -34.66 5.29 -9.75
CA ILE A 726 -33.25 5.49 -9.51
C ILE A 726 -33.00 6.96 -9.22
N HIS A 727 -32.49 7.29 -8.03
CA HIS A 727 -32.32 8.67 -7.59
C HIS A 727 -31.15 8.83 -6.62
N GLN A 728 -30.77 10.10 -6.42
CA GLN A 728 -29.97 10.54 -5.29
C GLN A 728 -30.74 11.56 -4.46
N THR A 729 -30.54 11.51 -3.14
CA THR A 729 -31.00 12.55 -2.20
C THR A 729 -29.78 13.38 -1.82
N LEU A 730 -29.77 14.62 -2.25
CA LEU A 730 -28.73 15.60 -1.92
C LEU A 730 -29.17 16.36 -0.68
N SER A 731 -28.39 16.31 0.38
CA SER A 731 -28.65 17.02 1.63
C SER A 731 -27.65 18.14 1.83
N ASP A 732 -28.01 19.15 2.62
CA ASP A 732 -27.16 20.28 2.97
C ASP A 732 -26.62 21.07 1.77
N ILE A 733 -27.43 21.16 0.74
CA ILE A 733 -27.15 22.00 -0.44
C ILE A 733 -27.74 23.40 -0.27
N PRO A 734 -27.20 24.43 -0.93
CA PRO A 734 -27.76 25.78 -0.89
C PRO A 734 -29.22 25.82 -1.35
N ASN A 735 -30.04 26.59 -0.63
CA ASN A 735 -31.39 26.93 -1.11
C ASN A 735 -31.28 27.78 -2.36
N GLY A 736 -32.22 27.61 -3.29
CA GLY A 736 -32.19 28.36 -4.53
C GLY A 736 -32.78 27.59 -5.70
N ILE A 737 -32.53 28.07 -6.88
CA ILE A 737 -33.04 27.53 -8.13
C ILE A 737 -32.00 26.62 -8.77
N TYR A 738 -32.43 25.41 -9.12
CA TYR A 738 -31.58 24.44 -9.81
C TYR A 738 -32.21 24.04 -11.15
N GLU A 739 -31.38 23.69 -12.10
CA GLU A 739 -31.78 23.08 -13.37
C GLU A 739 -31.11 21.72 -13.51
N LEU A 740 -31.93 20.68 -13.67
CA LEU A 740 -31.49 19.31 -13.88
C LEU A 740 -31.66 18.95 -15.35
N THR A 741 -30.59 18.49 -15.98
CA THR A 741 -30.59 17.88 -17.32
C THR A 741 -29.99 16.50 -17.30
N MET A 742 -30.29 15.68 -18.28
CA MET A 742 -29.67 14.38 -18.50
C MET A 742 -29.78 13.97 -19.97
N GLN A 743 -29.18 12.83 -20.31
CA GLN A 743 -29.45 12.15 -21.56
C GLN A 743 -30.19 10.84 -21.29
N GLY A 744 -31.20 10.55 -22.11
CA GLY A 744 -31.93 9.28 -21.99
C GLY A 744 -33.14 9.25 -22.88
N TYR A 745 -33.66 8.06 -23.08
CA TYR A 745 -34.84 7.81 -23.91
C TYR A 745 -35.68 6.67 -23.36
N TYR A 746 -36.92 6.61 -23.86
CA TYR A 746 -37.87 5.55 -23.54
C TYR A 746 -38.36 4.89 -24.84
N ARG A 747 -38.28 3.55 -24.95
CA ARG A 747 -38.89 2.76 -26.01
C ARG A 747 -40.17 2.13 -25.45
N TYR A 748 -41.28 2.47 -26.05
CA TYR A 748 -42.58 1.99 -25.63
C TYR A 748 -42.86 0.59 -26.17
N GLY A 749 -42.84 -0.43 -25.32
CA GLY A 749 -43.27 -1.79 -25.62
C GLY A 749 -42.55 -2.47 -26.81
N GLY A 750 -43.16 -3.53 -27.27
CA GLY A 750 -42.75 -4.26 -28.45
C GLY A 750 -41.50 -5.15 -28.27
N ASN A 751 -41.33 -6.12 -29.17
CA ASN A 751 -40.12 -6.95 -29.22
C ASN A 751 -39.07 -6.28 -30.11
N GLY A 752 -38.58 -5.14 -29.68
CA GLY A 752 -37.60 -4.33 -30.38
C GLY A 752 -38.21 -3.13 -31.13
N PRO A 753 -37.37 -2.29 -31.75
CA PRO A 753 -37.75 -1.02 -32.34
C PRO A 753 -38.78 -1.15 -33.48
N ASN A 754 -38.70 -2.24 -34.31
CA ASN A 754 -39.60 -2.43 -35.43
C ASN A 754 -41.05 -2.67 -35.03
N THR A 755 -41.30 -3.19 -33.82
CA THR A 755 -42.67 -3.33 -33.27
C THR A 755 -43.09 -2.05 -32.57
N ALA A 756 -42.17 -1.39 -31.87
CA ALA A 756 -42.44 -0.12 -31.15
C ALA A 756 -42.77 1.05 -32.11
N VAL A 757 -42.22 1.03 -33.35
CA VAL A 757 -42.44 2.11 -34.33
C VAL A 757 -43.93 2.25 -34.75
N GLU A 758 -44.69 1.15 -34.72
CA GLU A 758 -46.12 1.18 -35.01
C GLU A 758 -46.93 2.02 -34.01
N ALA A 759 -46.61 1.90 -32.73
CA ALA A 759 -47.23 2.72 -31.68
C ALA A 759 -46.92 4.21 -31.86
N ARG A 760 -45.66 4.55 -32.22
CA ARG A 760 -45.24 5.90 -32.57
C ARG A 760 -46.01 6.46 -33.76
N GLN A 761 -46.14 5.68 -34.84
CA GLN A 761 -46.82 6.10 -36.07
C GLN A 761 -48.33 6.28 -35.86
N ASN A 762 -48.92 5.44 -35.03
CA ASN A 762 -50.36 5.50 -34.74
C ASN A 762 -50.70 6.48 -33.60
N GLY A 763 -49.71 7.17 -33.00
CA GLY A 763 -49.95 8.10 -31.89
C GLY A 763 -50.45 7.42 -30.62
N THR A 764 -50.18 6.12 -30.43
CA THR A 764 -50.56 5.33 -29.24
C THR A 764 -49.37 5.11 -28.29
N GLU A 765 -48.20 5.63 -28.63
CA GLU A 765 -47.03 5.59 -27.76
C GLU A 765 -47.30 6.35 -26.44
N ALA A 766 -47.08 5.74 -25.28
CA ALA A 766 -47.17 6.38 -24.00
C ALA A 766 -45.78 6.53 -23.37
N LEU A 767 -45.36 7.75 -23.08
CA LEU A 767 -44.05 8.05 -22.48
C LEU A 767 -44.24 8.15 -20.95
N ASN A 768 -43.85 7.11 -20.22
CA ASN A 768 -44.11 7.03 -18.77
C ASN A 768 -42.81 6.87 -17.95
N ALA A 769 -41.64 7.01 -18.55
CA ALA A 769 -40.38 7.19 -17.84
C ALA A 769 -40.17 8.70 -17.63
N LEU A 770 -40.00 9.12 -16.39
CA LEU A 770 -39.97 10.52 -15.98
C LEU A 770 -38.65 10.88 -15.31
N LEU A 771 -37.96 11.90 -15.84
CA LEU A 771 -36.97 12.66 -15.08
C LEU A 771 -37.71 13.45 -14.02
N TYR A 772 -37.21 13.47 -12.78
CA TYR A 772 -37.79 14.23 -11.72
C TYR A 772 -36.77 14.91 -10.81
N ALA A 773 -37.18 16.04 -10.24
CA ALA A 773 -36.48 16.84 -9.26
C ALA A 773 -37.46 17.33 -8.21
N ASN A 774 -37.42 16.76 -7.00
CA ASN A 774 -38.49 16.91 -5.98
C ASN A 774 -39.87 16.58 -6.57
N ASP A 775 -40.77 17.56 -6.62
CA ASP A 775 -42.13 17.44 -7.15
C ASP A 775 -42.24 17.77 -8.65
N GLN A 776 -41.17 18.21 -9.29
CA GLN A 776 -41.15 18.53 -10.70
C GLN A 776 -40.82 17.28 -11.55
N GLU A 777 -41.52 17.12 -12.67
CA GLU A 777 -41.39 15.95 -13.53
C GLU A 777 -41.36 16.30 -15.02
N LEU A 778 -40.56 15.57 -15.80
CA LEU A 778 -40.50 15.71 -17.24
C LEU A 778 -40.38 14.33 -17.92
N ALA A 779 -41.21 14.06 -18.90
CA ALA A 779 -41.15 12.79 -19.64
C ALA A 779 -39.86 12.65 -20.49
N LEU A 780 -39.27 11.47 -20.46
CA LEU A 780 -38.18 11.14 -21.36
C LEU A 780 -38.68 11.08 -22.81
N PRO A 781 -37.85 11.49 -23.79
CA PRO A 781 -38.20 11.42 -25.21
C PRO A 781 -38.36 9.97 -25.69
N SER A 782 -39.11 9.81 -26.74
CA SER A 782 -39.17 8.53 -27.48
C SER A 782 -37.82 8.20 -28.09
N ILE A 783 -37.48 6.92 -28.12
CA ILE A 783 -36.31 6.42 -28.86
C ILE A 783 -36.29 6.88 -30.33
N PHE A 784 -37.45 7.16 -30.94
CA PHE A 784 -37.55 7.60 -32.33
C PHE A 784 -37.20 9.06 -32.56
N GLU A 785 -37.07 9.87 -31.54
CA GLU A 785 -36.64 11.27 -31.68
C GLU A 785 -35.18 11.42 -32.06
N GLY A 786 -34.35 10.43 -31.76
CA GLY A 786 -32.96 10.36 -32.22
C GLY A 786 -32.74 9.50 -33.49
N ALA A 787 -33.82 9.08 -34.14
CA ALA A 787 -33.72 8.16 -35.29
C ALA A 787 -32.84 8.71 -36.41
N GLY A 788 -31.85 7.91 -36.85
CA GLY A 788 -30.87 8.28 -37.88
C GLY A 788 -29.77 9.21 -37.44
N GLY A 789 -29.80 9.71 -36.18
CA GLY A 789 -28.83 10.66 -35.67
C GLY A 789 -27.41 10.10 -35.46
N CYS A 790 -27.27 8.77 -35.43
CA CYS A 790 -25.98 8.07 -35.32
C CYS A 790 -25.72 7.15 -36.54
N GLY A 791 -26.08 7.61 -37.74
CA GLY A 791 -25.89 6.89 -39.01
C GLY A 791 -26.64 5.56 -39.04
N GLU A 792 -25.97 4.47 -39.47
CA GLU A 792 -26.52 3.13 -39.55
C GLU A 792 -26.31 2.31 -38.25
N THR A 793 -26.05 2.97 -37.11
CA THR A 793 -25.86 2.31 -35.82
C THR A 793 -27.21 1.82 -35.27
N GLY A 794 -27.27 0.57 -34.81
CA GLY A 794 -28.46 -0.03 -34.21
C GLY A 794 -29.42 -0.71 -35.20
N GLN A 795 -30.73 -0.61 -34.96
CA GLN A 795 -31.77 -1.27 -35.72
C GLN A 795 -32.42 -0.30 -36.70
N SER A 796 -32.47 -0.72 -38.01
CA SER A 796 -33.22 0.02 -39.05
C SER A 796 -34.73 -0.09 -38.81
N THR A 797 -35.42 1.06 -38.86
CA THR A 797 -36.87 1.16 -38.78
C THR A 797 -37.39 2.05 -39.90
N SER A 798 -38.71 2.16 -40.06
CA SER A 798 -39.35 3.06 -41.04
C SER A 798 -39.11 4.54 -40.74
N LEU A 799 -38.62 4.89 -39.53
CA LEU A 799 -38.27 6.26 -39.08
C LEU A 799 -36.76 6.51 -39.09
N GLY A 800 -35.94 5.54 -39.42
CA GLY A 800 -34.49 5.60 -39.40
C GLY A 800 -33.89 4.56 -38.45
N TYR A 801 -32.56 4.55 -38.33
CA TYR A 801 -31.86 3.72 -37.33
C TYR A 801 -32.05 4.22 -35.92
N VAL A 802 -32.26 3.34 -34.95
CA VAL A 802 -32.35 3.62 -33.52
C VAL A 802 -31.56 2.59 -32.73
N PRO A 803 -31.10 2.91 -31.50
CA PRO A 803 -30.35 1.96 -30.67
C PRO A 803 -31.16 0.71 -30.35
N ASN A 804 -30.50 -0.47 -30.37
CA ASN A 804 -31.13 -1.77 -30.03
C ASN A 804 -30.26 -2.63 -29.14
N SER A 805 -29.17 -2.08 -28.66
CA SER A 805 -28.27 -2.62 -27.61
C SER A 805 -27.75 -1.50 -26.72
N ILE A 806 -27.19 -1.86 -25.56
CA ILE A 806 -26.60 -0.88 -24.65
C ILE A 806 -25.37 -0.20 -25.29
N THR A 807 -24.65 -0.91 -26.17
CA THR A 807 -23.54 -0.35 -26.95
C THR A 807 -24.03 0.67 -27.97
N ASP A 808 -25.12 0.38 -28.68
CA ASP A 808 -25.74 1.36 -29.57
C ASP A 808 -26.19 2.60 -28.78
N ALA A 809 -26.85 2.36 -27.64
CA ALA A 809 -27.30 3.43 -26.75
C ALA A 809 -26.14 4.37 -26.34
N SER A 810 -25.03 3.79 -25.89
CA SER A 810 -23.83 4.55 -25.56
C SER A 810 -23.33 5.41 -26.74
N SER A 811 -23.37 4.87 -27.96
CA SER A 811 -22.97 5.61 -29.18
C SER A 811 -23.88 6.82 -29.44
N TYR A 812 -25.19 6.64 -29.27
CA TYR A 812 -26.18 7.73 -29.46
C TYR A 812 -26.02 8.81 -28.41
N LEU A 813 -25.81 8.45 -27.15
CA LEU A 813 -25.59 9.43 -26.07
C LEU A 813 -24.25 10.14 -26.23
N SER A 814 -23.21 9.45 -26.68
CA SER A 814 -21.92 10.10 -27.04
C SER A 814 -22.06 11.08 -28.21
N ALA A 815 -22.98 10.84 -29.12
CA ALA A 815 -23.35 11.77 -30.19
C ALA A 815 -24.27 12.91 -29.72
N GLN A 816 -24.42 13.11 -28.40
CA GLN A 816 -25.22 14.18 -27.78
C GLN A 816 -26.72 14.13 -28.13
N LEU A 817 -27.25 12.95 -28.44
CA LEU A 817 -28.67 12.75 -28.71
C LEU A 817 -29.45 12.49 -27.42
N TYR A 818 -30.77 12.59 -27.49
CA TYR A 818 -31.73 12.32 -26.39
C TYR A 818 -31.48 13.20 -25.15
N GLN A 819 -31.25 14.51 -25.36
CA GLN A 819 -31.16 15.47 -24.28
C GLN A 819 -32.54 15.61 -23.59
N VAL A 820 -32.56 15.62 -22.27
CA VAL A 820 -33.77 15.76 -21.44
C VAL A 820 -33.59 16.92 -20.49
N GLY A 821 -34.57 17.80 -20.44
CA GLY A 821 -34.51 18.99 -19.62
C GLY A 821 -34.23 20.28 -20.40
N PRO A 822 -33.97 21.41 -19.75
CA PRO A 822 -33.79 21.54 -18.31
C PRO A 822 -35.09 21.36 -17.51
N LEU A 823 -35.00 20.65 -16.39
CA LEU A 823 -36.08 20.55 -15.39
C LEU A 823 -35.72 21.49 -14.24
N ARG A 824 -36.47 22.58 -14.10
CA ARG A 824 -36.21 23.63 -13.11
C ARG A 824 -36.94 23.28 -11.80
N VAL A 825 -36.22 23.42 -10.68
CA VAL A 825 -36.74 23.16 -9.34
C VAL A 825 -36.22 24.18 -8.34
N THR A 826 -37.06 24.60 -7.41
CA THR A 826 -36.69 25.44 -6.27
C THR A 826 -36.41 24.56 -5.06
N VAL A 827 -35.26 24.72 -4.45
CA VAL A 827 -34.89 24.06 -3.19
C VAL A 827 -35.03 25.06 -2.05
N GLU A 828 -35.87 24.72 -1.06
CA GLU A 828 -36.13 25.57 0.11
C GLU A 828 -35.65 24.94 1.43
N GLU A 829 -35.57 23.62 1.49
CA GLU A 829 -35.20 22.86 2.71
C GLU A 829 -33.81 22.22 2.63
N ARG A 830 -32.92 22.82 1.83
CA ARG A 830 -31.53 22.33 1.62
C ARG A 830 -31.46 20.88 1.13
N THR A 831 -32.54 20.36 0.55
CA THR A 831 -32.66 18.98 0.08
C THR A 831 -33.25 18.92 -1.32
N LEU A 832 -32.57 18.14 -2.19
CA LEU A 832 -33.03 17.85 -3.54
C LEU A 832 -33.01 16.34 -3.77
N VAL A 833 -34.15 15.79 -4.18
CA VAL A 833 -34.23 14.40 -4.68
C VAL A 833 -34.29 14.44 -6.20
N ALA A 834 -33.27 13.92 -6.87
CA ALA A 834 -33.16 13.98 -8.32
C ALA A 834 -32.95 12.57 -8.90
N GLY A 835 -33.69 12.23 -9.96
CA GLY A 835 -33.62 10.90 -10.52
C GLY A 835 -34.55 10.65 -11.69
N VAL A 836 -34.67 9.37 -12.06
CA VAL A 836 -35.65 8.90 -13.06
C VAL A 836 -36.47 7.78 -12.50
N LYS A 837 -37.76 7.85 -12.74
CA LYS A 837 -38.72 6.83 -12.30
C LYS A 837 -39.64 6.38 -13.42
N LYS A 838 -40.14 5.17 -13.28
CA LYS A 838 -41.25 4.62 -14.09
C LYS A 838 -42.14 3.75 -13.22
N GLU A 839 -43.36 4.18 -13.02
CA GLU A 839 -44.29 3.51 -12.12
C GLU A 839 -45.09 2.43 -12.82
N THR A 840 -45.46 2.63 -14.10
CA THR A 840 -46.31 1.71 -14.86
C THR A 840 -45.42 0.80 -15.73
N LEU A 841 -45.56 -0.51 -15.55
CA LEU A 841 -44.90 -1.49 -16.38
C LEU A 841 -45.59 -1.58 -17.75
N VAL A 842 -44.82 -1.44 -18.80
CA VAL A 842 -45.21 -1.78 -20.18
C VAL A 842 -44.34 -2.94 -20.61
N ALA A 843 -44.98 -4.00 -21.15
CA ALA A 843 -44.25 -5.21 -21.53
C ALA A 843 -43.23 -4.92 -22.63
N ASN A 844 -42.00 -5.40 -22.44
CA ASN A 844 -40.85 -5.23 -23.34
C ASN A 844 -40.46 -3.78 -23.61
N ASP A 845 -40.79 -2.87 -22.75
CA ASP A 845 -40.29 -1.52 -22.82
C ASP A 845 -38.79 -1.44 -22.46
N TRP A 846 -38.12 -0.36 -22.83
CA TRP A 846 -36.71 -0.16 -22.58
C TRP A 846 -36.43 1.33 -22.30
N THR A 847 -35.75 1.60 -21.18
CA THR A 847 -35.34 2.94 -20.77
C THR A 847 -33.84 2.95 -20.62
N VAL A 848 -33.17 3.96 -21.18
CA VAL A 848 -31.72 4.19 -21.04
C VAL A 848 -31.47 5.59 -20.49
N LEU A 849 -30.51 5.69 -19.58
CA LEU A 849 -30.19 6.91 -18.81
C LEU A 849 -28.67 7.12 -18.78
N ASP A 850 -28.26 8.39 -18.86
CA ASP A 850 -26.88 8.79 -18.68
C ASP A 850 -26.74 10.32 -18.45
N ASN A 851 -25.52 10.78 -18.15
CA ASN A 851 -25.04 12.17 -18.21
C ASN A 851 -25.97 13.17 -17.51
N PHE A 852 -26.26 12.91 -16.23
CA PHE A 852 -26.96 13.90 -15.41
C PHE A 852 -26.07 15.12 -15.21
N ARG A 853 -26.67 16.32 -15.30
CA ARG A 853 -26.03 17.60 -15.02
C ARG A 853 -26.95 18.45 -14.17
N LEU A 854 -26.38 19.10 -13.17
CA LEU A 854 -27.08 19.98 -12.25
C LEU A 854 -26.45 21.38 -12.31
N LEU A 855 -27.24 22.38 -12.66
CA LEU A 855 -26.82 23.79 -12.61
C LEU A 855 -27.50 24.49 -11.44
N TYR A 856 -26.77 25.32 -10.71
CA TYR A 856 -27.30 26.23 -9.72
C TYR A 856 -27.40 27.63 -10.27
N LEU A 857 -28.59 28.19 -10.29
CA LEU A 857 -28.90 29.49 -10.88
C LEU A 857 -28.90 30.65 -9.86
N GLY A 858 -28.56 30.33 -8.62
CA GLY A 858 -28.53 31.28 -7.52
C GLY A 858 -29.72 31.14 -6.56
N PRO A 859 -29.75 31.96 -5.51
CA PRO A 859 -30.82 31.95 -4.53
C PRO A 859 -32.20 32.21 -5.16
N ALA A 860 -33.21 31.52 -4.67
CA ALA A 860 -34.56 31.84 -5.04
C ALA A 860 -34.89 33.30 -4.61
N TYR A 861 -35.70 33.98 -5.40
CA TYR A 861 -36.09 35.34 -5.10
C TYR A 861 -37.63 35.48 -5.14
N THR A 862 -38.15 36.35 -4.32
CA THR A 862 -39.55 36.70 -4.32
C THR A 862 -39.68 38.04 -5.05
N LEU A 863 -40.44 38.07 -6.11
CA LEU A 863 -40.66 39.29 -6.87
C LEU A 863 -41.20 40.43 -5.98
N GLY A 864 -40.47 41.53 -5.89
CA GLY A 864 -40.78 42.63 -5.01
C GLY A 864 -40.11 42.63 -3.63
N ASP A 865 -39.47 41.51 -3.19
CA ASP A 865 -38.59 41.46 -2.01
C ASP A 865 -37.15 41.82 -2.42
N ILE A 866 -36.91 43.09 -2.56
CA ILE A 866 -35.67 43.61 -3.19
C ILE A 866 -34.54 43.67 -2.17
N ASN A 867 -34.86 43.82 -0.87
CA ASN A 867 -33.89 43.86 0.21
C ASN A 867 -33.57 42.47 0.81
N ARG A 868 -34.25 41.44 0.32
CA ARG A 868 -34.06 40.01 0.74
C ARG A 868 -34.37 39.79 2.21
N ASP A 869 -35.33 40.52 2.81
CA ASP A 869 -35.72 40.32 4.21
C ASP A 869 -36.90 39.35 4.39
N GLY A 870 -37.40 38.74 3.31
CA GLY A 870 -38.51 37.80 3.27
C GLY A 870 -39.89 38.46 3.30
N SER A 871 -39.96 39.78 3.17
CA SER A 871 -41.23 40.51 3.26
C SER A 871 -41.28 41.60 2.22
N ILE A 872 -42.36 41.72 1.44
CA ILE A 872 -42.55 42.80 0.47
C ILE A 872 -43.13 44.02 1.18
N THR A 873 -42.33 45.06 1.41
CA THR A 873 -42.66 46.23 2.21
C THR A 873 -42.21 47.55 1.59
N ILE A 874 -42.44 48.68 2.29
CA ILE A 874 -41.95 49.98 1.89
C ILE A 874 -40.38 50.06 1.86
N ALA A 875 -39.71 49.14 2.59
CA ALA A 875 -38.27 49.03 2.56
C ALA A 875 -37.76 48.61 1.18
N ASP A 876 -38.48 47.75 0.46
CA ASP A 876 -38.17 47.30 -0.89
C ASP A 876 -38.36 48.43 -1.91
N VAL A 877 -39.36 49.28 -1.70
CA VAL A 877 -39.51 50.49 -2.53
C VAL A 877 -38.27 51.37 -2.40
N THR A 878 -37.69 51.48 -1.19
CA THR A 878 -36.48 52.24 -0.95
C THR A 878 -35.27 51.57 -1.64
N ALA A 879 -35.18 50.25 -1.57
CA ALA A 879 -34.15 49.47 -2.24
C ALA A 879 -34.25 49.63 -3.76
N LEU A 880 -35.46 49.50 -4.34
CA LEU A 880 -35.70 49.71 -5.76
C LEU A 880 -35.29 51.11 -6.24
N VAL A 881 -35.66 52.13 -5.49
CA VAL A 881 -35.25 53.52 -5.81
C VAL A 881 -33.72 53.69 -5.77
N ASN A 882 -33.03 53.03 -4.83
CA ASN A 882 -31.58 53.02 -4.76
C ASN A 882 -30.94 52.36 -6.00
N ILE A 883 -31.46 51.24 -6.49
CA ILE A 883 -31.06 50.61 -7.73
C ILE A 883 -31.23 51.60 -8.91
N ILE A 884 -32.42 52.17 -9.08
CA ILE A 884 -32.72 53.11 -10.17
C ILE A 884 -31.78 54.35 -10.16
N LEU A 885 -31.41 54.79 -8.95
CA LEU A 885 -30.47 55.93 -8.79
C LEU A 885 -28.99 55.53 -8.93
N GLY A 886 -28.72 54.30 -9.26
CA GLY A 886 -27.36 53.80 -9.44
C GLY A 886 -26.52 53.75 -8.16
N LYS A 887 -27.18 53.66 -6.98
CA LYS A 887 -26.51 53.54 -5.67
C LYS A 887 -26.14 52.10 -5.32
N ASP A 888 -26.51 51.13 -6.14
CA ASP A 888 -26.22 49.70 -6.01
C ASP A 888 -25.57 49.16 -7.30
N SER A 889 -24.57 49.93 -7.82
CA SER A 889 -23.92 49.65 -9.11
C SER A 889 -22.62 48.83 -9.02
N THR A 890 -22.21 48.47 -7.80
CA THR A 890 -20.97 47.71 -7.57
C THR A 890 -21.28 46.29 -7.06
N GLU A 891 -20.69 45.31 -7.70
CA GLU A 891 -20.81 43.93 -7.23
C GLU A 891 -19.98 43.65 -5.94
N PRO A 892 -20.45 42.83 -5.01
CA PRO A 892 -21.79 42.21 -5.03
C PRO A 892 -22.89 43.24 -4.69
N HIS A 893 -24.02 43.18 -5.40
CA HIS A 893 -25.14 44.07 -5.18
C HIS A 893 -25.75 43.91 -3.80
N ALA A 894 -26.05 44.99 -3.12
CA ALA A 894 -26.73 44.98 -1.83
C ALA A 894 -28.20 44.56 -1.93
N TYR A 895 -28.81 44.76 -3.11
CA TYR A 895 -30.21 44.49 -3.39
C TYR A 895 -30.40 43.43 -4.48
N ASP A 896 -31.56 42.74 -4.51
CA ASP A 896 -31.83 41.76 -5.58
C ASP A 896 -32.42 42.45 -6.82
N HIS A 897 -31.61 42.59 -7.84
CA HIS A 897 -32.02 43.20 -9.09
C HIS A 897 -33.06 42.37 -9.85
N ARG A 898 -33.12 41.06 -9.64
CA ARG A 898 -34.14 40.15 -10.23
C ARG A 898 -35.52 40.44 -9.63
N ALA A 899 -35.56 40.68 -8.31
CA ALA A 899 -36.79 41.04 -7.59
C ALA A 899 -37.29 42.45 -7.91
N ALA A 900 -36.41 43.28 -8.49
CA ALA A 900 -36.66 44.70 -8.77
C ALA A 900 -37.42 44.96 -10.07
N ASP A 901 -37.38 44.06 -11.06
CA ASP A 901 -38.23 44.12 -12.27
C ASP A 901 -39.64 43.58 -11.93
N VAL A 902 -40.39 44.37 -11.18
CA VAL A 902 -41.69 43.97 -10.60
C VAL A 902 -42.76 43.81 -11.65
N ASN A 903 -42.69 44.56 -12.75
CA ASN A 903 -43.61 44.47 -13.87
C ASN A 903 -43.21 43.43 -14.94
N GLN A 904 -42.00 42.84 -14.80
CA GLN A 904 -41.43 41.84 -15.70
C GLN A 904 -41.25 42.29 -17.17
N ASP A 905 -40.91 43.56 -17.38
CA ASP A 905 -40.65 44.09 -18.71
C ASP A 905 -39.15 44.04 -19.13
N SER A 906 -38.34 43.40 -18.34
CA SER A 906 -36.86 43.27 -18.49
C SER A 906 -36.09 44.55 -18.27
N SER A 907 -36.67 45.55 -17.61
CA SER A 907 -36.07 46.87 -17.35
C SER A 907 -36.43 47.37 -15.95
N ILE A 908 -35.44 47.66 -15.11
CA ILE A 908 -35.70 48.21 -13.77
C ILE A 908 -35.84 49.73 -13.88
N THR A 909 -37.07 50.20 -13.74
CA THR A 909 -37.47 51.60 -13.97
C THR A 909 -38.46 52.13 -12.93
N ILE A 910 -38.89 53.36 -13.07
CA ILE A 910 -39.92 53.93 -12.21
C ILE A 910 -41.31 53.22 -12.36
N ALA A 911 -41.50 52.46 -13.43
CA ALA A 911 -42.71 51.67 -13.66
C ALA A 911 -42.77 50.53 -12.59
N ASP A 912 -41.62 49.96 -12.23
CA ASP A 912 -41.51 48.90 -11.21
C ASP A 912 -41.82 49.42 -9.81
N VAL A 913 -41.44 50.67 -9.53
CA VAL A 913 -41.81 51.31 -8.27
C VAL A 913 -43.34 51.35 -8.15
N THR A 914 -44.04 51.71 -9.28
CA THR A 914 -45.49 51.71 -9.30
C THR A 914 -46.09 50.32 -9.15
N ALA A 915 -45.52 49.31 -9.82
CA ALA A 915 -45.93 47.93 -9.71
C ALA A 915 -45.71 47.39 -8.28
N LEU A 916 -44.60 47.69 -7.67
CA LEU A 916 -44.27 47.30 -6.31
C LEU A 916 -45.19 47.91 -5.27
N VAL A 917 -45.48 49.21 -5.41
CA VAL A 917 -46.46 49.89 -4.53
C VAL A 917 -47.85 49.29 -4.69
N ASN A 918 -48.28 48.96 -5.91
CA ASN A 918 -49.54 48.27 -6.14
C ASN A 918 -49.57 46.85 -5.48
N LEU A 919 -48.47 46.13 -5.60
CA LEU A 919 -48.28 44.80 -4.95
C LEU A 919 -48.39 44.91 -3.42
N ILE A 920 -47.75 45.90 -2.80
CA ILE A 920 -47.83 46.14 -1.35
C ILE A 920 -49.25 46.56 -0.95
N LEU A 921 -50.00 47.28 -1.78
CA LEU A 921 -51.34 47.69 -1.50
C LEU A 921 -52.42 46.64 -1.86
N GLY A 922 -52.00 45.47 -2.38
CA GLY A 922 -52.94 44.41 -2.80
C GLY A 922 -53.83 44.83 -3.99
N LYS A 923 -53.34 45.66 -4.91
CA LYS A 923 -54.08 46.21 -6.07
C LYS A 923 -53.65 45.55 -7.37
#